data_a1a7d507c1eb24b28c200b67c78a5a6c
#
_entry.id   a1a7d507c1eb24b28c200b67c78a5a6c
#
_cell.length_a   1.000
_cell.length_b   1.000
_cell.length_c   1.000
_cell.angle_alpha   90.00
_cell.angle_beta   90.00
_cell.angle_gamma   90.00
#
_symmetry.space_group_name_H-M   'P 1'
#
loop_
_entity.id
_entity.type
_entity.pdbx_description
1 polymer ?
#
loop_
_entity_poly.entity_id
_entity_poly.type
_entity_poly.pdbx_seq_one_letter_code
_entity_poly.pdbx_strand_id
1 'polypeptide(L)'
;MVEGNALRVKGRVLYLTADSKLLTRQLSGETLKFDPSIALIDNISTDELTPGWVCYYYDETLARYCLIGLRGGTIQKDAIRDGGFEVVVSGASKGCGSSRETAPYSEVAAGIRVVIARSIEKIYAQNAQNIGLLLSTDFSLLPRIERGEEIPIEEFTRGLDPISAAIVASGGLFAYNRARMAGRVSPPPTETPARPMTIAEKIIARHAVSQGMSAHGAMAVAPGDALFARADVRFSHEYVTPMADALFRAGFGQDAKIAEPESVYAFRDHLTFLDLVMPKAHVEMGLRDQAASLATTQERVATAQGIRLYGEVTRDGKPAGSEGICHNKVIEDIALPGQLVIGSDSHTCMAGALGCLAFGVGATDLANAWFTRDVRLKVPETVRFVLAGRLAPGVCAKDVMLHLLCQPFWRSGRGIGKVLEFTGEGTFALPLDERATLTNMAVEAGGFTGIIEADEAIVSYLVAQRGLAAADVRARIVKSDPGAAYVESFDIDLAAVEPMVALPGDPRNGIPLRQLRDESGGDVRIDIAYGGSCTGGKKSDMDMYASVLGAALARGQRVSPSVKLYVQFGSQDIRKYAEEKGYLDTFEKAGVLLVEPSCGACIRAGPGVSLGPDEVTVSAINRNFPGRSGPGKVYLASPLVVAASAIAGKIVHPVDLEPSPPGLR
;
A
#
# COMPACT_ATOMS: atom_id res chain seq x y z
N MET A 1 7.58 3.53 29.22
CA MET A 1 6.63 4.67 29.32
C MET A 1 7.41 5.90 29.73
N VAL A 2 7.09 7.05 29.19
CA VAL A 2 7.71 8.32 29.61
C VAL A 2 7.11 8.68 30.96
N GLU A 3 7.92 8.66 32.03
CA GLU A 3 7.50 9.13 33.35
C GLU A 3 7.78 10.64 33.40
N GLY A 4 6.73 11.46 33.32
CA GLY A 4 6.85 12.92 33.34
C GLY A 4 7.13 13.55 31.95
N ASN A 5 7.48 14.85 31.93
CA ASN A 5 7.75 15.63 30.72
C ASN A 5 9.17 15.47 30.16
N ALA A 6 9.94 14.48 30.60
CA ALA A 6 11.32 14.28 30.17
C ALA A 6 11.68 12.80 30.00
N LEU A 7 12.60 12.52 29.10
CA LEU A 7 13.19 11.21 28.86
C LEU A 7 14.54 11.12 29.56
N ARG A 8 14.76 10.05 30.32
CA ARG A 8 16.08 9.64 30.79
C ARG A 8 16.41 8.28 30.19
N VAL A 9 17.49 8.19 29.42
CA VAL A 9 18.02 6.95 28.86
C VAL A 9 18.92 6.30 29.89
N LYS A 10 18.69 5.01 30.18
CA LYS A 10 19.51 4.19 31.08
C LYS A 10 20.27 3.09 30.32
N GLY A 11 19.73 2.69 29.18
CA GLY A 11 20.30 1.65 28.32
C GLY A 11 21.37 2.20 27.37
N ARG A 12 21.80 1.33 26.48
CA ARG A 12 22.91 1.57 25.53
C ARG A 12 22.41 2.27 24.27
N VAL A 13 23.34 2.93 23.59
CA VAL A 13 23.14 3.48 22.23
C VAL A 13 23.70 2.49 21.21
N LEU A 14 22.92 2.15 20.19
CA LEU A 14 23.33 1.32 19.06
C LEU A 14 23.54 2.21 17.81
N TYR A 15 24.75 2.28 17.33
CA TYR A 15 25.10 2.95 16.08
C TYR A 15 25.03 1.94 14.92
N LEU A 16 24.07 2.11 13.99
CA LEU A 16 23.94 1.29 12.80
C LEU A 16 24.97 1.73 11.76
N THR A 17 26.08 1.00 11.71
CA THR A 17 27.24 1.30 10.87
C THR A 17 27.49 0.20 9.84
N ALA A 18 28.02 0.58 8.67
CA ALA A 18 28.46 -0.35 7.63
C ALA A 18 29.75 -1.11 8.02
N ASP A 19 30.49 -0.66 9.04
CA ASP A 19 31.61 -1.40 9.61
C ASP A 19 31.08 -2.56 10.45
N SER A 20 31.10 -3.77 9.87
CA SER A 20 30.61 -5.00 10.52
C SER A 20 31.38 -5.33 11.81
N LYS A 21 32.68 -4.98 11.90
CA LYS A 21 33.48 -5.20 13.12
C LYS A 21 33.01 -4.28 14.24
N LEU A 22 32.76 -3.01 13.94
CA LEU A 22 32.27 -2.05 14.89
C LEU A 22 30.85 -2.40 15.35
N LEU A 23 29.99 -2.88 14.45
CA LEU A 23 28.67 -3.35 14.80
C LEU A 23 28.74 -4.59 15.71
N THR A 24 29.57 -5.58 15.37
CA THR A 24 29.75 -6.80 16.18
C THR A 24 30.25 -6.47 17.59
N ARG A 25 31.19 -5.54 17.76
CA ARG A 25 31.69 -5.10 19.08
C ARG A 25 30.56 -4.55 19.94
N GLN A 26 29.66 -3.71 19.36
CA GLN A 26 28.49 -3.20 20.08
C GLN A 26 27.57 -4.34 20.53
N LEU A 27 27.26 -5.29 19.62
CA LEU A 27 26.41 -6.44 19.94
C LEU A 27 27.04 -7.37 20.99
N SER A 28 28.38 -7.43 21.07
CA SER A 28 29.11 -8.19 22.10
C SER A 28 29.27 -7.46 23.44
N GLY A 29 28.62 -6.31 23.64
CA GLY A 29 28.59 -5.62 24.93
C GLY A 29 29.43 -4.34 25.00
N GLU A 30 30.23 -4.00 23.99
CA GLU A 30 31.01 -2.77 23.99
C GLU A 30 30.09 -1.54 23.82
N THR A 31 30.27 -0.53 24.65
CA THR A 31 29.57 0.75 24.55
C THR A 31 30.44 1.74 23.76
N LEU A 32 29.95 2.17 22.61
CA LEU A 32 30.57 3.23 21.84
C LEU A 32 30.13 4.60 22.36
N LYS A 33 31.02 5.57 22.24
CA LYS A 33 30.68 6.98 22.40
C LYS A 33 30.38 7.61 21.06
N PHE A 34 29.58 8.66 21.07
CA PHE A 34 29.27 9.41 19.87
C PHE A 34 30.54 9.98 19.24
N ASP A 35 30.77 9.61 17.99
CA ASP A 35 31.81 10.16 17.13
C ASP A 35 31.20 10.49 15.77
N PRO A 36 31.24 11.77 15.34
CA PRO A 36 30.71 12.18 14.04
C PRO A 36 31.35 11.46 12.83
N SER A 37 32.53 10.86 13.01
CA SER A 37 33.23 10.09 11.97
C SER A 37 32.65 8.70 11.73
N ILE A 38 31.78 8.19 12.59
CA ILE A 38 31.14 6.89 12.41
C ILE A 38 30.31 6.92 11.12
N ALA A 39 30.67 6.05 10.17
CA ALA A 39 29.94 5.89 8.91
C ALA A 39 28.60 5.15 9.18
N LEU A 40 27.54 5.91 9.36
CA LEU A 40 26.19 5.39 9.60
C LEU A 40 25.57 4.88 8.30
N ILE A 41 24.75 3.82 8.41
CA ILE A 41 24.01 3.24 7.29
C ILE A 41 22.85 4.17 6.92
N ASP A 42 22.80 4.55 5.62
CA ASP A 42 21.68 5.27 5.01
C ASP A 42 20.68 4.28 4.39
N ASN A 43 19.45 4.75 4.12
CA ASN A 43 18.37 4.01 3.43
C ASN A 43 18.08 2.64 4.08
N ILE A 44 17.92 2.63 5.40
CA ILE A 44 17.48 1.43 6.11
C ILE A 44 15.99 1.23 5.87
N SER A 45 15.66 0.16 5.15
CA SER A 45 14.28 -0.15 4.78
C SER A 45 13.51 -0.84 5.92
N THR A 46 12.19 -0.80 5.84
CA THR A 46 11.31 -1.57 6.74
C THR A 46 11.51 -3.08 6.58
N ASP A 47 11.96 -3.55 5.41
CA ASP A 47 12.35 -4.94 5.19
C ASP A 47 13.64 -5.32 5.93
N GLU A 48 14.56 -4.37 6.11
CA GLU A 48 15.76 -4.59 6.93
C GLU A 48 15.46 -4.56 8.43
N LEU A 49 14.43 -3.81 8.84
CA LEU A 49 13.95 -3.82 10.23
C LEU A 49 13.20 -5.13 10.53
N THR A 50 12.21 -5.46 9.71
CA THR A 50 11.39 -6.69 9.82
C THR A 50 11.13 -7.26 8.43
N PRO A 51 11.93 -8.26 7.98
CA PRO A 51 11.67 -8.97 6.73
C PRO A 51 10.25 -9.53 6.64
N GLY A 52 9.73 -9.71 5.42
CA GLY A 52 8.33 -10.11 5.18
C GLY A 52 7.88 -11.34 5.98
N TRP A 53 8.75 -12.35 6.15
CA TRP A 53 8.45 -13.54 6.95
C TRP A 53 8.34 -13.27 8.46
N VAL A 54 8.96 -12.18 8.98
CA VAL A 54 8.82 -11.76 10.38
C VAL A 54 7.42 -11.17 10.62
N CYS A 55 6.78 -10.63 9.58
CA CYS A 55 5.45 -10.03 9.69
C CYS A 55 4.32 -11.07 9.92
N TYR A 56 4.62 -12.36 9.96
CA TYR A 56 3.67 -13.36 10.46
C TYR A 56 3.51 -13.30 12.00
N TYR A 57 4.46 -12.67 12.71
CA TYR A 57 4.33 -12.33 14.12
C TYR A 57 3.69 -10.94 14.27
N TYR A 58 2.86 -10.76 15.30
CA TYR A 58 2.12 -9.52 15.54
C TYR A 58 2.10 -9.08 17.01
N ASP A 59 2.92 -9.73 17.83
CA ASP A 59 3.04 -9.53 19.27
C ASP A 59 4.48 -9.23 19.69
N GLU A 60 4.77 -9.35 20.98
CA GLU A 60 6.10 -9.13 21.54
C GLU A 60 7.19 -10.05 20.94
N THR A 61 6.83 -11.12 20.23
CA THR A 61 7.77 -11.97 19.50
C THR A 61 8.56 -11.17 18.46
N LEU A 62 8.00 -10.07 17.93
CA LEU A 62 8.68 -9.16 17.01
C LEU A 62 9.98 -8.59 17.60
N ALA A 63 10.07 -8.41 18.93
CA ALA A 63 11.29 -7.98 19.62
C ALA A 63 12.51 -8.85 19.29
N ARG A 64 12.28 -10.15 19.12
CA ARG A 64 13.34 -11.15 18.87
C ARG A 64 13.99 -10.99 17.50
N TYR A 65 13.29 -10.38 16.55
CA TYR A 65 13.68 -10.25 15.15
C TYR A 65 13.97 -8.80 14.74
N CYS A 66 14.06 -7.88 15.71
CA CYS A 66 14.36 -6.48 15.46
C CYS A 66 15.68 -6.34 14.69
N LEU A 67 15.66 -5.64 13.56
CA LEU A 67 16.81 -5.39 12.68
C LEU A 67 17.45 -6.66 12.06
N ILE A 68 16.80 -7.82 12.11
CA ILE A 68 17.39 -9.09 11.61
C ILE A 68 17.66 -9.08 10.10
N GLY A 69 16.95 -8.23 9.36
CA GLY A 69 17.13 -8.05 7.92
C GLY A 69 18.21 -7.04 7.55
N LEU A 70 18.89 -6.43 8.52
CA LEU A 70 19.89 -5.40 8.24
C LEU A 70 21.00 -5.97 7.32
N ARG A 71 21.31 -5.22 6.26
CA ARG A 71 22.34 -5.60 5.29
C ARG A 71 23.66 -5.98 6.00
N GLY A 72 24.35 -6.99 5.46
CA GLY A 72 25.55 -7.54 6.08
C GLY A 72 25.32 -8.70 7.05
N GLY A 73 24.05 -8.99 7.46
CA GLY A 73 23.69 -10.19 8.22
C GLY A 73 24.31 -10.31 9.62
N THR A 74 24.81 -9.21 10.18
CA THR A 74 25.51 -9.20 11.47
C THR A 74 24.57 -9.36 12.66
N ILE A 75 23.33 -8.82 12.56
CA ILE A 75 22.34 -8.85 13.64
C ILE A 75 21.61 -10.19 13.63
N GLN A 76 21.69 -10.91 14.72
CA GLN A 76 21.06 -12.20 14.90
C GLN A 76 19.80 -12.08 15.76
N LYS A 77 18.98 -13.14 15.77
CA LYS A 77 17.80 -13.26 16.61
C LYS A 77 18.15 -12.93 18.07
N ASP A 78 17.28 -12.17 18.71
CA ASP A 78 17.38 -11.70 20.11
C ASP A 78 18.51 -10.67 20.38
N ALA A 79 19.41 -10.39 19.44
CA ALA A 79 20.60 -9.57 19.66
C ALA A 79 20.29 -8.13 20.13
N ILE A 80 19.24 -7.52 19.62
CA ILE A 80 18.85 -6.15 20.03
C ILE A 80 18.17 -6.17 21.39
N ARG A 81 17.20 -7.07 21.59
CA ARG A 81 16.46 -7.23 22.83
C ARG A 81 17.40 -7.51 24.02
N ASP A 82 18.32 -8.47 23.84
CA ASP A 82 19.23 -8.91 24.90
C ASP A 82 20.42 -7.95 25.06
N GLY A 83 20.67 -7.09 24.07
CA GLY A 83 21.77 -6.11 24.05
C GLY A 83 21.57 -4.90 24.98
N GLY A 84 20.36 -4.69 25.53
CA GLY A 84 20.07 -3.58 26.45
C GLY A 84 20.14 -2.21 25.77
N PHE A 85 19.82 -2.14 24.49
CA PHE A 85 19.78 -0.89 23.74
C PHE A 85 18.45 -0.15 23.96
N GLU A 86 18.53 1.16 24.24
CA GLU A 86 17.36 2.05 24.32
C GLU A 86 17.35 3.10 23.21
N VAL A 87 18.47 3.30 22.52
CA VAL A 87 18.63 4.28 21.44
C VAL A 87 19.23 3.62 20.21
N VAL A 88 18.62 3.87 19.04
CA VAL A 88 19.16 3.48 17.73
C VAL A 88 19.57 4.74 16.98
N VAL A 89 20.78 4.73 16.40
CA VAL A 89 21.33 5.83 15.60
C VAL A 89 21.61 5.32 14.19
N SER A 90 21.12 6.04 13.17
CA SER A 90 21.32 5.68 11.76
C SER A 90 21.59 6.91 10.88
N GLY A 91 21.91 6.65 9.62
CA GLY A 91 22.10 7.67 8.59
C GLY A 91 20.79 8.24 8.05
N ALA A 92 20.77 8.62 6.78
CA ALA A 92 19.61 9.20 6.11
C ALA A 92 18.56 8.13 5.75
N SER A 93 17.30 8.56 5.55
CA SER A 93 16.17 7.73 5.09
C SER A 93 15.93 6.47 5.95
N LYS A 94 15.87 6.63 7.26
CA LYS A 94 15.46 5.55 8.17
C LYS A 94 13.99 5.21 7.97
N GLY A 95 13.70 3.91 7.75
CA GLY A 95 12.33 3.40 7.61
C GLY A 95 11.75 3.54 6.20
N CYS A 96 12.61 3.57 5.15
CA CYS A 96 12.15 3.60 3.77
C CYS A 96 11.49 2.28 3.34
N GLY A 97 10.73 2.30 2.23
CA GLY A 97 10.06 1.12 1.67
C GLY A 97 8.59 0.98 2.06
N SER A 98 8.15 -0.22 2.41
CA SER A 98 6.75 -0.51 2.71
C SER A 98 6.27 0.12 4.02
N SER A 99 4.98 0.48 4.09
CA SER A 99 4.37 1.00 5.33
C SER A 99 4.09 -0.14 6.33
N ARG A 100 5.14 -0.74 6.89
CA ARG A 100 5.02 -1.83 7.86
C ARG A 100 5.16 -1.28 9.28
N GLU A 101 4.06 -1.31 10.01
CA GLU A 101 4.08 -0.93 11.43
C GLU A 101 4.86 -1.90 12.31
N THR A 102 4.99 -3.16 11.88
CA THR A 102 5.85 -4.16 12.55
C THR A 102 7.29 -3.68 12.69
N ALA A 103 7.77 -2.79 11.79
CA ALA A 103 9.13 -2.26 11.84
C ALA A 103 9.37 -1.41 13.09
N PRO A 104 8.72 -0.26 13.33
CA PRO A 104 8.90 0.50 14.57
C PRO A 104 8.38 -0.26 15.80
N TYR A 105 7.36 -1.12 15.66
CA TYR A 105 6.88 -1.94 16.77
C TYR A 105 7.95 -2.92 17.27
N SER A 106 8.72 -3.55 16.38
CA SER A 106 9.82 -4.44 16.76
C SER A 106 10.89 -3.71 17.57
N GLU A 107 11.18 -2.46 17.22
CA GLU A 107 12.14 -1.62 17.95
C GLU A 107 11.62 -1.31 19.36
N VAL A 108 10.37 -0.86 19.50
CA VAL A 108 9.75 -0.61 20.82
C VAL A 108 9.70 -1.87 21.66
N ALA A 109 9.26 -2.98 21.07
CA ALA A 109 9.19 -4.27 21.76
C ALA A 109 10.57 -4.79 22.19
N ALA A 110 11.64 -4.48 21.43
CA ALA A 110 13.02 -4.80 21.79
C ALA A 110 13.63 -3.85 22.85
N GLY A 111 12.88 -2.84 23.31
CA GLY A 111 13.32 -1.90 24.35
C GLY A 111 13.82 -0.56 23.83
N ILE A 112 13.81 -0.33 22.51
CA ILE A 112 14.21 0.96 21.93
C ILE A 112 13.16 2.02 22.28
N ARG A 113 13.61 3.15 22.79
CA ARG A 113 12.79 4.30 23.18
C ARG A 113 13.00 5.51 22.29
N VAL A 114 14.17 5.59 21.65
CA VAL A 114 14.56 6.72 20.80
C VAL A 114 15.23 6.23 19.51
N VAL A 115 14.86 6.82 18.39
CA VAL A 115 15.58 6.70 17.13
C VAL A 115 16.10 8.08 16.73
N ILE A 116 17.42 8.19 16.49
CA ILE A 116 18.07 9.38 15.99
C ILE A 116 18.65 9.07 14.61
N ALA A 117 18.24 9.83 13.60
CA ALA A 117 18.68 9.61 12.22
C ALA A 117 18.86 10.93 11.47
N ARG A 118 19.72 10.95 10.44
CA ARG A 118 19.89 12.17 9.62
C ARG A 118 18.60 12.60 8.92
N SER A 119 17.79 11.64 8.52
CA SER A 119 16.41 11.85 8.08
C SER A 119 15.58 10.58 8.30
N ILE A 120 14.27 10.74 8.48
CA ILE A 120 13.33 9.68 8.82
C ILE A 120 12.15 9.75 7.85
N GLU A 121 11.75 8.59 7.31
CA GLU A 121 10.67 8.51 6.35
C GLU A 121 9.30 8.75 7.01
N LYS A 122 8.42 9.48 6.32
CA LYS A 122 7.16 10.00 6.89
C LYS A 122 6.25 8.91 7.46
N ILE A 123 6.07 7.81 6.72
CA ILE A 123 5.16 6.72 7.14
C ILE A 123 5.73 6.00 8.36
N TYR A 124 7.02 5.70 8.34
CA TYR A 124 7.69 5.13 9.52
C TYR A 124 7.58 6.07 10.72
N ALA A 125 7.80 7.38 10.53
CA ALA A 125 7.71 8.37 11.58
C ALA A 125 6.29 8.43 12.19
N GLN A 126 5.25 8.39 11.36
CA GLN A 126 3.86 8.38 11.85
C GLN A 126 3.57 7.11 12.67
N ASN A 127 3.94 5.93 12.17
CA ASN A 127 3.75 4.68 12.88
C ASN A 127 4.54 4.66 14.20
N ALA A 128 5.79 5.12 14.20
CA ALA A 128 6.62 5.23 15.40
C ALA A 128 6.01 6.15 16.45
N GLN A 129 5.56 7.34 16.06
CA GLN A 129 4.89 8.30 16.94
C GLN A 129 3.61 7.72 17.55
N ASN A 130 2.83 6.97 16.75
CA ASN A 130 1.59 6.36 17.19
C ASN A 130 1.79 5.36 18.35
N ILE A 131 2.92 4.67 18.37
CA ILE A 131 3.26 3.68 19.42
C ILE A 131 4.17 4.22 20.51
N GLY A 132 4.49 5.52 20.48
CA GLY A 132 5.27 6.20 21.51
C GLY A 132 6.79 6.09 21.36
N LEU A 133 7.29 5.69 20.19
CA LEU A 133 8.72 5.74 19.87
C LEU A 133 9.12 7.19 19.56
N LEU A 134 10.09 7.70 20.32
CA LEU A 134 10.59 9.07 20.15
C LEU A 134 11.56 9.16 18.97
N LEU A 135 11.40 10.18 18.15
CA LEU A 135 12.20 10.39 16.93
C LEU A 135 12.89 11.74 16.96
N SER A 136 14.14 11.79 16.51
CA SER A 136 14.85 13.07 16.34
C SER A 136 15.82 13.01 15.15
N THR A 137 16.05 14.17 14.55
CA THR A 137 17.16 14.39 13.59
C THR A 137 18.30 15.20 14.20
N ASP A 138 18.20 15.54 15.49
CA ASP A 138 19.19 16.30 16.20
C ASP A 138 20.23 15.40 16.88
N PHE A 139 21.40 15.28 16.27
CA PHE A 139 22.53 14.50 16.80
C PHE A 139 23.18 15.14 18.04
N SER A 140 22.89 16.41 18.36
CA SER A 140 23.38 17.06 19.58
C SER A 140 22.79 16.45 20.87
N LEU A 141 21.71 15.66 20.73
CA LEU A 141 21.13 14.91 21.84
C LEU A 141 22.02 13.75 22.29
N LEU A 142 22.86 13.17 21.41
CA LEU A 142 23.65 11.98 21.72
C LEU A 142 24.63 12.19 22.88
N PRO A 143 25.48 13.25 22.89
CA PRO A 143 26.35 13.50 24.04
C PRO A 143 25.59 13.77 25.35
N ARG A 144 24.38 14.32 25.29
CA ARG A 144 23.53 14.57 26.46
C ARG A 144 22.98 13.24 26.99
N ILE A 145 22.49 12.37 26.09
CA ILE A 145 22.03 11.02 26.42
C ILE A 145 23.15 10.21 27.05
N GLU A 146 24.35 10.23 26.50
CA GLU A 146 25.52 9.51 27.04
C GLU A 146 25.96 9.99 28.43
N ARG A 147 25.71 11.24 28.77
CA ARG A 147 25.93 11.78 30.11
C ARG A 147 24.79 11.46 31.08
N GLY A 148 23.71 10.79 30.61
CA GLY A 148 22.53 10.45 31.39
C GLY A 148 21.66 11.67 31.75
N GLU A 149 21.74 12.74 30.96
CA GLU A 149 20.89 13.91 31.12
C GLU A 149 19.42 13.57 30.85
N GLU A 150 18.54 14.30 31.52
CA GLU A 150 17.11 14.28 31.19
C GLU A 150 16.86 15.15 29.97
N ILE A 151 16.23 14.55 28.93
CA ILE A 151 15.89 15.24 27.70
C ILE A 151 14.39 15.59 27.74
N PRO A 152 14.02 16.87 27.72
CA PRO A 152 12.61 17.27 27.66
C PRO A 152 11.91 16.70 26.44
N ILE A 153 10.63 16.28 26.58
CA ILE A 153 9.84 15.72 25.47
C ILE A 153 9.66 16.75 24.35
N GLU A 154 9.66 18.02 24.66
CA GLU A 154 9.60 19.14 23.71
C GLU A 154 10.71 19.09 22.65
N GLU A 155 11.87 18.51 22.96
CA GLU A 155 12.97 18.32 21.98
C GLU A 155 12.58 17.35 20.85
N PHE A 156 11.67 16.40 21.13
CA PHE A 156 11.18 15.41 20.18
C PHE A 156 9.90 15.86 19.46
N THR A 157 9.26 16.93 19.91
CA THR A 157 8.02 17.46 19.30
C THR A 157 8.26 18.71 18.47
N ARG A 158 9.47 19.28 18.50
CA ARG A 158 9.82 20.49 17.76
C ARG A 158 9.61 20.30 16.24
N GLY A 159 8.81 21.17 15.64
CA GLY A 159 8.50 21.15 14.21
C GLY A 159 7.39 20.16 13.80
N LEU A 160 6.81 19.43 14.74
CA LEU A 160 5.62 18.64 14.49
C LEU A 160 4.36 19.54 14.46
N ASP A 161 3.34 19.08 13.76
CA ASP A 161 2.01 19.69 13.87
C ASP A 161 1.44 19.51 15.31
N PRO A 162 0.49 20.34 15.73
CA PRO A 162 -0.02 20.32 17.11
C PRO A 162 -0.59 18.96 17.56
N ILE A 163 -1.24 18.22 16.67
CA ILE A 163 -1.81 16.90 17.00
C ILE A 163 -0.70 15.87 17.15
N SER A 164 0.25 15.83 16.22
CA SER A 164 1.42 14.94 16.31
C SER A 164 2.24 15.21 17.57
N ALA A 165 2.47 16.48 17.90
CA ALA A 165 3.17 16.87 19.13
C ALA A 165 2.43 16.39 20.38
N ALA A 166 1.11 16.55 20.43
CA ALA A 166 0.28 16.11 21.55
C ALA A 166 0.25 14.57 21.68
N ILE A 167 0.24 13.84 20.56
CA ILE A 167 0.31 12.37 20.56
C ILE A 167 1.66 11.91 21.13
N VAL A 168 2.78 12.48 20.67
CA VAL A 168 4.12 12.16 21.20
C VAL A 168 4.22 12.49 22.68
N ALA A 169 3.77 13.67 23.10
CA ALA A 169 3.76 14.09 24.50
C ALA A 169 2.88 13.19 25.38
N SER A 170 1.82 12.60 24.83
CA SER A 170 0.94 11.65 25.52
C SER A 170 1.54 10.24 25.62
N GLY A 171 2.67 9.95 24.97
CA GLY A 171 3.25 8.61 24.89
C GLY A 171 2.58 7.71 23.84
N GLY A 172 1.98 8.29 22.78
CA GLY A 172 1.40 7.60 21.65
C GLY A 172 -0.11 7.80 21.49
N LEU A 173 -0.63 7.31 20.36
CA LEU A 173 -2.01 7.56 19.90
C LEU A 173 -3.07 6.97 20.86
N PHE A 174 -2.85 5.77 21.41
CA PHE A 174 -3.79 5.17 22.36
C PHE A 174 -3.93 6.01 23.63
N ALA A 175 -2.81 6.48 24.19
CA ALA A 175 -2.83 7.32 25.40
C ALA A 175 -3.51 8.67 25.11
N TYR A 176 -3.19 9.28 23.97
CA TYR A 176 -3.84 10.50 23.50
C TYR A 176 -5.35 10.31 23.34
N ASN A 177 -5.80 9.26 22.66
CA ASN A 177 -7.23 9.01 22.43
C ASN A 177 -7.97 8.69 23.74
N ARG A 178 -7.37 7.94 24.67
CA ARG A 178 -8.00 7.76 26.01
C ARG A 178 -8.17 9.10 26.74
N ALA A 179 -7.18 10.00 26.63
CA ALA A 179 -7.29 11.33 27.24
C ALA A 179 -8.36 12.18 26.54
N ARG A 180 -8.45 12.10 25.20
CA ARG A 180 -9.47 12.78 24.40
C ARG A 180 -10.89 12.31 24.73
N MET A 181 -11.07 11.01 24.84
CA MET A 181 -12.37 10.43 25.22
C MET A 181 -12.80 10.78 26.64
N ALA A 182 -11.82 10.92 27.54
CA ALA A 182 -12.09 11.38 28.90
C ALA A 182 -12.27 12.90 29.01
N GLY A 183 -12.28 13.63 27.90
CA GLY A 183 -12.44 15.09 27.86
C GLY A 183 -11.25 15.87 28.40
N ARG A 184 -10.09 15.23 28.60
CA ARG A 184 -8.88 15.86 29.18
C ARG A 184 -8.05 16.60 28.13
N VAL A 185 -8.16 16.21 26.87
CA VAL A 185 -7.53 16.87 25.72
C VAL A 185 -8.56 16.99 24.59
N SER A 186 -8.43 18.03 23.78
CA SER A 186 -9.22 18.20 22.55
C SER A 186 -8.29 18.50 21.41
N PRO A 187 -8.55 17.96 20.20
CA PRO A 187 -7.82 18.40 19.01
C PRO A 187 -8.03 19.91 18.82
N PRO A 188 -7.05 20.64 18.29
CA PRO A 188 -7.25 22.03 17.95
C PRO A 188 -8.36 22.16 16.90
N PRO A 189 -9.19 23.22 16.97
CA PRO A 189 -10.21 23.47 15.96
C PRO A 189 -9.53 23.79 14.61
N THR A 190 -10.19 23.41 13.52
CA THR A 190 -9.80 23.85 12.18
C THR A 190 -10.34 25.27 11.97
N GLU A 191 -9.45 26.25 11.86
CA GLU A 191 -9.80 27.69 11.76
C GLU A 191 -9.71 28.22 10.33
N THR A 192 -9.53 27.35 9.35
CA THR A 192 -9.41 27.74 7.93
C THR A 192 -10.69 28.42 7.46
N PRO A 193 -10.61 29.68 6.98
CA PRO A 193 -11.79 30.41 6.49
C PRO A 193 -12.32 29.79 5.21
N ALA A 194 -13.58 30.09 4.88
CA ALA A 194 -14.23 29.61 3.65
C ALA A 194 -13.36 29.93 2.41
N ARG A 195 -13.10 28.94 1.59
CA ARG A 195 -12.30 29.00 0.38
C ARG A 195 -12.75 27.95 -0.63
N PRO A 196 -12.42 28.13 -1.92
CA PRO A 196 -12.56 27.04 -2.89
C PRO A 196 -11.68 25.84 -2.49
N MET A 197 -12.25 24.63 -2.55
CA MET A 197 -11.61 23.39 -2.12
C MET A 197 -11.60 22.34 -3.22
N THR A 198 -10.54 21.52 -3.25
CA THR A 198 -10.48 20.31 -4.08
C THR A 198 -11.47 19.26 -3.56
N ILE A 199 -11.78 18.24 -4.36
CA ILE A 199 -12.66 17.14 -3.95
C ILE A 199 -12.16 16.48 -2.65
N ALA A 200 -10.84 16.26 -2.51
CA ALA A 200 -10.25 15.68 -1.31
C ALA A 200 -10.43 16.59 -0.10
N GLU A 201 -10.15 17.89 -0.21
CA GLU A 201 -10.35 18.87 0.86
C GLU A 201 -11.83 18.94 1.29
N LYS A 202 -12.77 18.90 0.34
CA LYS A 202 -14.22 18.91 0.64
C LYS A 202 -14.66 17.67 1.40
N ILE A 203 -14.16 16.49 1.01
CA ILE A 203 -14.45 15.25 1.74
C ILE A 203 -13.85 15.34 3.15
N ILE A 204 -12.61 15.77 3.30
CA ILE A 204 -11.96 15.94 4.61
C ILE A 204 -12.77 16.92 5.47
N ALA A 205 -13.13 18.09 4.93
CA ALA A 205 -13.91 19.10 5.66
C ALA A 205 -15.24 18.55 6.18
N ARG A 206 -15.96 17.76 5.37
CA ARG A 206 -17.23 17.12 5.77
C ARG A 206 -17.07 16.10 6.90
N HIS A 207 -15.90 15.44 6.96
CA HIS A 207 -15.59 14.38 7.91
C HIS A 207 -14.76 14.86 9.11
N ALA A 208 -14.35 16.14 9.14
CA ALA A 208 -13.57 16.70 10.24
C ALA A 208 -14.31 16.57 11.57
N VAL A 209 -13.61 16.08 12.59
CA VAL A 209 -14.16 15.93 13.95
C VAL A 209 -13.78 17.17 14.74
N SER A 210 -14.79 17.96 15.13
CA SER A 210 -14.64 19.15 15.96
C SER A 210 -15.12 18.87 17.39
N GLN A 211 -14.54 19.55 18.37
CA GLN A 211 -14.88 19.57 19.80
C GLN A 211 -15.54 18.28 20.37
N GLY A 212 -14.73 17.37 20.88
CA GLY A 212 -15.23 16.06 21.33
C GLY A 212 -15.50 15.14 20.15
N MET A 213 -16.11 13.97 20.38
CA MET A 213 -16.36 12.97 19.34
C MET A 213 -17.72 13.16 18.61
N SER A 214 -18.47 14.20 18.92
CA SER A 214 -19.89 14.31 18.54
C SER A 214 -20.23 15.35 17.46
N ALA A 215 -19.35 16.30 17.18
CA ALA A 215 -19.57 17.29 16.12
C ALA A 215 -18.71 16.98 14.90
N HIS A 216 -19.32 16.97 13.71
CA HIS A 216 -18.66 16.69 12.44
C HIS A 216 -18.78 17.87 11.50
N GLY A 217 -17.74 18.05 10.68
CA GLY A 217 -17.66 19.06 9.65
C GLY A 217 -16.90 20.31 10.08
N ALA A 218 -16.10 20.82 9.15
CA ALA A 218 -15.46 22.11 9.20
C ALA A 218 -15.98 22.96 8.03
N MET A 219 -15.94 24.28 8.17
CA MET A 219 -16.34 25.19 7.10
C MET A 219 -15.44 25.03 5.88
N ALA A 220 -14.14 24.95 6.11
CA ALA A 220 -13.13 24.65 5.10
C ALA A 220 -11.90 24.04 5.75
N VAL A 221 -11.05 23.42 4.92
CA VAL A 221 -9.70 22.97 5.28
C VAL A 221 -8.71 23.46 4.22
N ALA A 222 -7.43 23.51 4.60
CA ALA A 222 -6.33 23.83 3.71
C ALA A 222 -5.19 22.81 3.86
N PRO A 223 -4.36 22.61 2.84
CA PRO A 223 -3.17 21.79 2.94
C PRO A 223 -2.31 22.21 4.15
N GLY A 224 -1.95 21.21 4.97
CA GLY A 224 -1.20 21.44 6.20
C GLY A 224 -2.03 21.44 7.48
N ASP A 225 -3.35 21.65 7.42
CA ASP A 225 -4.23 21.51 8.58
C ASP A 225 -4.14 20.10 9.15
N ALA A 226 -3.96 19.99 10.46
CA ALA A 226 -3.96 18.71 11.17
C ALA A 226 -5.30 18.54 11.90
N LEU A 227 -5.97 17.42 11.68
CA LEU A 227 -7.29 17.14 12.25
C LEU A 227 -7.52 15.64 12.43
N PHE A 228 -8.59 15.30 13.12
CA PHE A 228 -9.19 13.96 13.03
C PHE A 228 -10.35 13.99 12.06
N ALA A 229 -10.43 12.98 11.20
CA ALA A 229 -11.52 12.82 10.25
C ALA A 229 -12.25 11.49 10.50
N ARG A 230 -13.59 11.52 10.53
CA ARG A 230 -14.41 10.31 10.68
C ARG A 230 -14.25 9.42 9.45
N ALA A 231 -13.99 8.12 9.67
CA ALA A 231 -13.96 7.13 8.62
C ALA A 231 -15.34 6.46 8.49
N ASP A 232 -15.91 6.48 7.28
CA ASP A 232 -17.17 5.79 6.99
C ASP A 232 -16.97 4.29 6.80
N VAL A 233 -15.83 3.90 6.23
CA VAL A 233 -15.45 2.50 5.99
C VAL A 233 -14.06 2.25 6.53
N ARG A 234 -13.91 1.15 7.26
CA ARG A 234 -12.65 0.70 7.87
C ARG A 234 -12.44 -0.76 7.53
N PHE A 235 -11.32 -1.12 6.93
CA PHE A 235 -11.07 -2.53 6.61
C PHE A 235 -9.65 -2.99 6.86
N SER A 236 -9.49 -4.29 7.07
CA SER A 236 -8.21 -4.95 7.27
C SER A 236 -8.14 -6.28 6.54
N HIS A 237 -6.92 -6.75 6.29
CA HIS A 237 -6.66 -8.10 5.78
C HIS A 237 -5.97 -8.96 6.86
N GLU A 238 -5.81 -10.26 6.61
CA GLU A 238 -5.35 -11.23 7.61
C GLU A 238 -3.94 -10.96 8.16
N TYR A 239 -3.08 -10.25 7.43
CA TYR A 239 -1.77 -9.85 7.96
C TYR A 239 -1.87 -8.81 9.09
N VAL A 240 -2.88 -7.94 9.05
CA VAL A 240 -2.98 -6.79 9.95
C VAL A 240 -4.06 -6.94 11.00
N THR A 241 -5.16 -7.65 10.70
CA THR A 241 -6.27 -7.83 11.67
C THR A 241 -5.79 -8.34 13.04
N PRO A 242 -4.92 -9.37 13.14
CA PRO A 242 -4.45 -9.85 14.44
C PRO A 242 -3.64 -8.82 15.22
N MET A 243 -2.77 -8.06 14.55
CA MET A 243 -1.99 -6.99 15.18
C MET A 243 -2.89 -5.85 15.65
N ALA A 244 -3.84 -5.43 14.81
CA ALA A 244 -4.80 -4.40 15.18
C ALA A 244 -5.66 -4.81 16.39
N ASP A 245 -6.12 -6.08 16.46
CA ASP A 245 -6.87 -6.60 17.62
C ASP A 245 -6.01 -6.63 18.89
N ALA A 246 -4.77 -7.08 18.79
CA ALA A 246 -3.84 -7.10 19.93
C ALA A 246 -3.62 -5.68 20.48
N LEU A 247 -3.35 -4.72 19.60
CA LEU A 247 -3.19 -3.31 19.95
C LEU A 247 -4.48 -2.69 20.50
N PHE A 248 -5.62 -3.01 19.89
CA PHE A 248 -6.95 -2.56 20.31
C PHE A 248 -7.25 -2.98 21.75
N ARG A 249 -7.05 -4.26 22.07
CA ARG A 249 -7.25 -4.79 23.42
C ARG A 249 -6.25 -4.25 24.43
N ALA A 250 -5.00 -4.12 24.04
CA ALA A 250 -3.97 -3.49 24.90
C ALA A 250 -4.29 -2.01 25.18
N GLY A 251 -4.81 -1.30 24.17
CA GLY A 251 -5.09 0.13 24.27
C GLY A 251 -6.39 0.48 25.00
N PHE A 252 -7.47 -0.28 24.76
CA PHE A 252 -8.82 0.05 25.24
C PHE A 252 -9.43 -0.98 26.20
N GLY A 253 -8.74 -2.09 26.47
CA GLY A 253 -9.19 -3.16 27.37
C GLY A 253 -9.60 -4.43 26.64
N GLN A 254 -9.52 -5.59 27.35
CA GLN A 254 -9.77 -6.90 26.75
C GLN A 254 -11.21 -7.08 26.24
N ASP A 255 -12.16 -6.40 26.88
CA ASP A 255 -13.59 -6.47 26.55
C ASP A 255 -14.05 -5.34 25.59
N ALA A 256 -13.11 -4.54 25.07
CA ALA A 256 -13.42 -3.44 24.17
C ALA A 256 -14.17 -3.94 22.94
N LYS A 257 -15.17 -3.18 22.50
CA LYS A 257 -15.97 -3.46 21.30
C LYS A 257 -15.67 -2.45 20.21
N ILE A 258 -15.66 -2.96 18.97
CA ILE A 258 -15.54 -2.13 17.77
C ILE A 258 -16.82 -1.30 17.65
N ALA A 259 -16.64 0.01 17.48
CA ALA A 259 -17.75 0.92 17.28
C ALA A 259 -18.28 0.82 15.83
N GLU A 260 -19.60 0.72 15.64
CA GLU A 260 -20.25 0.57 14.34
C GLU A 260 -19.62 -0.58 13.52
N PRO A 261 -19.69 -1.85 14.01
CA PRO A 261 -19.03 -2.98 13.37
C PRO A 261 -19.51 -3.25 11.94
N GLU A 262 -20.73 -2.80 11.58
CA GLU A 262 -21.30 -2.86 10.23
C GLU A 262 -20.53 -2.02 9.20
N SER A 263 -19.69 -1.09 9.65
CA SER A 263 -18.81 -0.27 8.80
C SER A 263 -17.36 -0.78 8.79
N VAL A 264 -17.11 -1.95 9.42
CA VAL A 264 -15.80 -2.58 9.50
C VAL A 264 -15.82 -3.92 8.77
N TYR A 265 -14.79 -4.14 7.95
CA TYR A 265 -14.67 -5.32 7.10
C TYR A 265 -13.31 -5.97 7.27
N ALA A 266 -13.28 -7.30 7.20
CA ALA A 266 -12.07 -8.09 7.17
C ALA A 266 -12.00 -8.88 5.86
N PHE A 267 -10.78 -9.02 5.30
CA PHE A 267 -10.55 -9.73 4.05
C PHE A 267 -9.47 -10.79 4.24
N ARG A 268 -9.71 -11.98 3.67
CA ARG A 268 -8.75 -13.08 3.62
C ARG A 268 -8.33 -13.27 2.17
N ASP A 269 -7.36 -12.48 1.71
CA ASP A 269 -6.94 -12.41 0.32
C ASP A 269 -5.42 -12.42 0.13
N HIS A 270 -4.63 -12.16 1.19
CA HIS A 270 -3.18 -12.05 1.07
C HIS A 270 -2.46 -13.39 1.14
N LEU A 271 -2.84 -14.28 2.07
CA LEU A 271 -2.11 -15.52 2.37
C LEU A 271 -2.77 -16.79 1.80
N THR A 272 -3.86 -16.66 1.06
CA THR A 272 -4.70 -17.75 0.56
C THR A 272 -3.92 -18.88 -0.16
N PHE A 273 -2.87 -18.54 -0.92
CA PHE A 273 -2.04 -19.52 -1.64
C PHE A 273 -0.58 -19.55 -1.18
N LEU A 274 -0.30 -19.01 0.01
CA LEU A 274 1.07 -18.96 0.54
C LEU A 274 1.71 -20.34 0.64
N ASP A 275 0.95 -21.35 1.02
CA ASP A 275 1.41 -22.74 1.16
C ASP A 275 2.00 -23.33 -0.12
N LEU A 276 1.56 -22.85 -1.29
CA LEU A 276 2.03 -23.33 -2.58
C LEU A 276 3.43 -22.83 -2.95
N VAL A 277 3.87 -21.74 -2.32
CA VAL A 277 5.11 -21.01 -2.70
C VAL A 277 6.05 -20.76 -1.53
N MET A 278 5.69 -21.17 -0.32
CA MET A 278 6.51 -20.95 0.87
C MET A 278 7.85 -21.71 0.75
N PRO A 279 8.99 -21.04 0.91
CA PRO A 279 10.29 -21.70 0.89
C PRO A 279 10.42 -22.79 1.96
N LYS A 280 11.05 -23.92 1.64
CA LYS A 280 11.24 -25.05 2.59
C LYS A 280 11.84 -24.61 3.92
N ALA A 281 12.85 -23.76 3.89
CA ALA A 281 13.47 -23.23 5.11
C ALA A 281 12.45 -22.49 6.01
N HIS A 282 11.50 -21.76 5.43
CA HIS A 282 10.43 -21.11 6.20
C HIS A 282 9.45 -22.12 6.79
N VAL A 283 9.13 -23.19 6.05
CA VAL A 283 8.30 -24.29 6.58
C VAL A 283 8.99 -24.98 7.76
N GLU A 284 10.28 -25.26 7.65
CA GLU A 284 11.11 -25.84 8.73
C GLU A 284 11.20 -24.94 9.96
N MET A 285 11.10 -23.62 9.79
CA MET A 285 11.01 -22.63 10.88
C MET A 285 9.63 -22.57 11.55
N GLY A 286 8.63 -23.34 11.08
CA GLY A 286 7.26 -23.30 11.59
C GLY A 286 6.43 -22.09 11.12
N LEU A 287 6.92 -21.33 10.13
CA LEU A 287 6.23 -20.12 9.66
C LEU A 287 4.92 -20.41 8.92
N ARG A 288 4.74 -21.64 8.43
CA ARG A 288 3.48 -22.09 7.83
C ARG A 288 2.34 -22.07 8.85
N ASP A 289 2.57 -22.68 10.01
CA ASP A 289 1.57 -22.74 11.08
C ASP A 289 1.32 -21.34 11.65
N GLN A 290 2.37 -20.52 11.73
CA GLN A 290 2.26 -19.13 12.16
C GLN A 290 1.39 -18.32 11.18
N ALA A 291 1.60 -18.44 9.88
CA ALA A 291 0.77 -17.79 8.87
C ALA A 291 -0.69 -18.26 8.92
N ALA A 292 -0.93 -19.57 9.09
CA ALA A 292 -2.28 -20.12 9.25
C ALA A 292 -2.97 -19.59 10.52
N SER A 293 -2.22 -19.32 11.60
CA SER A 293 -2.76 -18.75 12.83
C SER A 293 -3.30 -17.33 12.65
N LEU A 294 -2.77 -16.56 11.69
CA LEU A 294 -3.29 -15.23 11.37
C LEU A 294 -4.73 -15.31 10.83
N ALA A 295 -4.99 -16.24 9.92
CA ALA A 295 -6.32 -16.48 9.37
C ALA A 295 -7.32 -16.90 10.45
N THR A 296 -6.94 -17.81 11.33
CA THR A 296 -7.77 -18.27 12.45
C THR A 296 -8.04 -17.13 13.45
N THR A 297 -7.02 -16.32 13.75
CA THR A 297 -7.19 -15.16 14.63
C THR A 297 -8.12 -14.12 14.02
N GLN A 298 -7.99 -13.84 12.72
CA GLN A 298 -8.88 -12.92 12.00
C GLN A 298 -10.35 -13.39 12.08
N GLU A 299 -10.62 -14.66 11.85
CA GLU A 299 -11.97 -15.24 11.92
C GLU A 299 -12.56 -15.13 13.33
N ARG A 300 -11.76 -15.41 14.36
CA ARG A 300 -12.15 -15.23 15.75
C ARG A 300 -12.50 -13.78 16.06
N VAL A 301 -11.68 -12.83 15.59
CA VAL A 301 -11.91 -11.39 15.78
C VAL A 301 -13.19 -10.97 15.06
N ALA A 302 -13.36 -11.37 13.80
CA ALA A 302 -14.54 -11.04 13.01
C ALA A 302 -15.82 -11.52 13.70
N THR A 303 -15.84 -12.77 14.15
CA THR A 303 -16.99 -13.36 14.87
C THR A 303 -17.24 -12.64 16.21
N ALA A 304 -16.19 -12.43 17.02
CA ALA A 304 -16.33 -11.83 18.36
C ALA A 304 -16.77 -10.37 18.33
N GLN A 305 -16.42 -9.66 17.26
CA GLN A 305 -16.73 -8.23 17.09
C GLN A 305 -17.94 -7.98 16.17
N GLY A 306 -18.47 -9.01 15.51
CA GLY A 306 -19.62 -8.88 14.61
C GLY A 306 -19.32 -8.13 13.31
N ILE A 307 -18.06 -8.19 12.84
CA ILE A 307 -17.64 -7.58 11.56
C ILE A 307 -17.76 -8.56 10.40
N ARG A 308 -18.02 -8.05 9.20
CA ARG A 308 -18.08 -8.88 7.99
C ARG A 308 -16.70 -9.35 7.58
N LEU A 309 -16.55 -10.68 7.46
CA LEU A 309 -15.37 -11.32 6.86
C LEU A 309 -15.67 -11.75 5.42
N TYR A 310 -14.89 -11.24 4.47
CA TYR A 310 -14.77 -11.76 3.13
C TYR A 310 -13.72 -12.88 3.15
N GLY A 311 -14.20 -14.11 3.13
CA GLY A 311 -13.39 -15.30 3.43
C GLY A 311 -12.88 -16.01 2.19
N GLU A 312 -12.37 -17.22 2.42
CA GLU A 312 -11.99 -18.17 1.37
C GLU A 312 -13.22 -18.92 0.88
N VAL A 313 -13.20 -19.28 -0.40
CA VAL A 313 -14.28 -19.95 -1.11
C VAL A 313 -13.88 -21.38 -1.45
N THR A 314 -14.84 -22.30 -1.39
CA THR A 314 -14.71 -23.67 -1.86
C THR A 314 -15.63 -23.90 -3.06
N ARG A 315 -15.11 -24.51 -4.12
CA ARG A 315 -15.86 -24.91 -5.32
C ARG A 315 -15.59 -26.38 -5.61
N ASP A 316 -16.66 -27.18 -5.73
CA ASP A 316 -16.58 -28.63 -5.96
C ASP A 316 -15.67 -29.35 -4.95
N GLY A 317 -15.73 -28.91 -3.67
CA GLY A 317 -14.93 -29.46 -2.58
C GLY A 317 -13.44 -29.10 -2.60
N LYS A 318 -13.01 -28.17 -3.48
CA LYS A 318 -11.63 -27.71 -3.60
C LYS A 318 -11.51 -26.23 -3.22
N PRO A 319 -10.37 -25.79 -2.65
CA PRO A 319 -10.10 -24.38 -2.45
C PRO A 319 -10.23 -23.60 -3.76
N ALA A 320 -10.98 -22.51 -3.74
CA ALA A 320 -11.26 -21.67 -4.90
C ALA A 320 -10.88 -20.19 -4.63
N GLY A 321 -9.85 -19.98 -3.84
CA GLY A 321 -9.34 -18.65 -3.53
C GLY A 321 -10.21 -17.90 -2.51
N SER A 322 -10.08 -16.59 -2.50
CA SER A 322 -10.86 -15.64 -1.70
C SER A 322 -12.18 -15.29 -2.38
N GLU A 323 -13.15 -14.73 -1.65
CA GLU A 323 -14.30 -14.02 -2.25
C GLU A 323 -13.83 -12.91 -3.21
N GLY A 324 -12.70 -12.26 -2.89
CA GLY A 324 -12.04 -11.28 -3.76
C GLY A 324 -10.92 -10.55 -3.05
N ILE A 325 -10.04 -9.95 -3.84
CA ILE A 325 -9.04 -9.02 -3.36
C ILE A 325 -9.76 -7.83 -2.71
N CYS A 326 -9.34 -7.43 -1.52
CA CYS A 326 -10.02 -6.41 -0.72
C CYS A 326 -10.36 -5.14 -1.52
N HIS A 327 -9.44 -4.65 -2.36
CA HIS A 327 -9.66 -3.43 -3.15
C HIS A 327 -10.76 -3.60 -4.20
N ASN A 328 -10.85 -4.76 -4.84
CA ASN A 328 -11.92 -5.08 -5.78
C ASN A 328 -13.26 -5.16 -5.05
N LYS A 329 -13.32 -5.88 -3.92
CA LYS A 329 -14.56 -6.01 -3.14
C LYS A 329 -15.02 -4.69 -2.52
N VAL A 330 -14.07 -3.82 -2.12
CA VAL A 330 -14.42 -2.47 -1.63
C VAL A 330 -15.14 -1.65 -2.71
N ILE A 331 -14.70 -1.72 -3.97
CA ILE A 331 -15.40 -1.08 -5.10
C ILE A 331 -16.72 -1.80 -5.41
N GLU A 332 -16.71 -3.12 -5.46
CA GLU A 332 -17.88 -3.91 -5.86
C GLU A 332 -19.03 -3.80 -4.86
N ASP A 333 -18.75 -3.87 -3.53
CA ASP A 333 -19.77 -4.10 -2.52
C ASP A 333 -19.91 -2.98 -1.46
N ILE A 334 -18.87 -2.14 -1.22
CA ILE A 334 -18.78 -1.37 0.02
C ILE A 334 -18.77 0.14 -0.22
N ALA A 335 -17.75 0.69 -0.86
CA ALA A 335 -17.52 2.14 -0.92
C ALA A 335 -18.57 2.89 -1.75
N LEU A 336 -18.87 4.13 -1.36
CA LEU A 336 -19.81 5.03 -2.02
C LEU A 336 -19.16 6.40 -2.26
N PRO A 337 -19.58 7.16 -3.28
CA PRO A 337 -19.06 8.50 -3.52
C PRO A 337 -19.08 9.38 -2.27
N GLY A 338 -18.07 10.22 -2.10
CA GLY A 338 -17.98 11.19 -1.01
C GLY A 338 -17.61 10.62 0.36
N GLN A 339 -17.43 9.31 0.48
CA GLN A 339 -17.00 8.66 1.73
C GLN A 339 -15.50 8.82 1.99
N LEU A 340 -15.13 8.76 3.27
CA LEU A 340 -13.76 8.58 3.73
C LEU A 340 -13.55 7.11 4.10
N VAL A 341 -12.63 6.45 3.38
CA VAL A 341 -12.36 5.01 3.47
C VAL A 341 -10.93 4.80 3.94
N ILE A 342 -10.73 4.04 5.02
CA ILE A 342 -9.40 3.63 5.48
C ILE A 342 -9.25 2.11 5.44
N GLY A 343 -8.07 1.67 5.06
CA GLY A 343 -7.74 0.25 5.02
C GLY A 343 -6.30 -0.02 5.43
N SER A 344 -6.01 -1.24 5.82
CA SER A 344 -4.67 -1.65 6.25
C SER A 344 -3.66 -1.88 5.12
N ASP A 345 -4.06 -1.65 3.87
CA ASP A 345 -3.19 -1.78 2.69
C ASP A 345 -3.05 -0.46 1.93
N SER A 346 -1.89 -0.25 1.31
CA SER A 346 -1.58 0.98 0.56
C SER A 346 -2.51 1.20 -0.64
N HIS A 347 -3.00 0.13 -1.30
CA HIS A 347 -3.90 0.24 -2.46
C HIS A 347 -5.38 0.49 -2.10
N THR A 348 -5.69 0.79 -0.84
CA THR A 348 -6.99 1.34 -0.42
C THR A 348 -7.43 2.51 -1.32
N CYS A 349 -6.46 3.28 -1.85
CA CYS A 349 -6.69 4.37 -2.79
C CYS A 349 -7.46 3.97 -4.06
N MET A 350 -7.54 2.69 -4.40
CA MET A 350 -8.31 2.20 -5.56
C MET A 350 -9.79 2.63 -5.50
N ALA A 351 -10.38 2.73 -4.30
CA ALA A 351 -11.75 3.18 -4.11
C ALA A 351 -11.99 4.66 -4.51
N GLY A 352 -10.91 5.43 -4.69
CA GLY A 352 -10.98 6.79 -5.24
C GLY A 352 -11.58 6.87 -6.65
N ALA A 353 -11.64 5.76 -7.38
CA ALA A 353 -12.34 5.65 -8.67
C ALA A 353 -13.86 5.86 -8.54
N LEU A 354 -14.43 5.63 -7.37
CA LEU A 354 -15.83 5.91 -7.04
C LEU A 354 -16.06 7.33 -6.50
N GLY A 355 -15.03 8.18 -6.41
CA GLY A 355 -15.12 9.50 -5.79
C GLY A 355 -15.08 9.46 -4.26
N CYS A 356 -14.42 8.46 -3.68
CA CYS A 356 -14.09 8.36 -2.26
C CYS A 356 -12.75 9.00 -1.97
N LEU A 357 -12.56 9.54 -0.76
CA LEU A 357 -11.22 9.77 -0.24
C LEU A 357 -10.77 8.50 0.49
N ALA A 358 -9.93 7.70 -0.16
CA ALA A 358 -9.55 6.38 0.32
C ALA A 358 -8.04 6.28 0.45
N PHE A 359 -7.52 5.82 1.61
CA PHE A 359 -6.08 5.71 1.83
C PHE A 359 -5.71 4.63 2.85
N GLY A 360 -4.46 4.16 2.74
CA GLY A 360 -3.90 3.15 3.64
C GLY A 360 -3.47 3.73 4.99
N VAL A 361 -3.68 2.96 6.06
CA VAL A 361 -3.27 3.30 7.43
C VAL A 361 -2.54 2.14 8.11
N GLY A 362 -1.77 2.43 9.16
CA GLY A 362 -1.13 1.42 9.98
C GLY A 362 -2.11 0.69 10.93
N ALA A 363 -1.63 -0.40 11.54
CA ALA A 363 -2.43 -1.19 12.47
C ALA A 363 -2.87 -0.38 13.71
N THR A 364 -2.03 0.53 14.20
CA THR A 364 -2.37 1.41 15.34
C THR A 364 -3.44 2.43 14.98
N ASP A 365 -3.34 3.08 13.82
CA ASP A 365 -4.39 4.00 13.34
C ASP A 365 -5.72 3.26 13.17
N LEU A 366 -5.69 2.07 12.55
CA LEU A 366 -6.87 1.23 12.35
C LEU A 366 -7.48 0.78 13.68
N ALA A 367 -6.67 0.28 14.62
CA ALA A 367 -7.11 -0.14 15.95
C ALA A 367 -7.76 1.02 16.73
N ASN A 368 -7.17 2.22 16.66
CA ASN A 368 -7.78 3.41 17.24
C ASN A 368 -9.11 3.75 16.54
N ALA A 369 -9.14 3.72 15.21
CA ALA A 369 -10.34 3.99 14.44
C ALA A 369 -11.46 2.96 14.68
N TRP A 370 -11.15 1.73 15.05
CA TRP A 370 -12.17 0.76 15.48
C TRP A 370 -12.93 1.24 16.71
N PHE A 371 -12.29 2.01 17.59
CA PHE A 371 -12.91 2.55 18.79
C PHE A 371 -13.47 3.97 18.60
N THR A 372 -12.63 4.88 18.07
CA THR A 372 -12.97 6.31 17.94
C THR A 372 -13.75 6.64 16.66
N ARG A 373 -13.74 5.74 15.67
CA ARG A 373 -14.32 5.91 14.32
C ARG A 373 -13.64 6.99 13.48
N ASP A 374 -12.55 7.55 13.95
CA ASP A 374 -11.83 8.60 13.25
C ASP A 374 -10.33 8.26 13.11
N VAL A 375 -9.67 8.93 12.19
CA VAL A 375 -8.26 8.79 11.91
C VAL A 375 -7.58 10.16 11.93
N ARG A 376 -6.37 10.22 12.45
CA ARG A 376 -5.52 11.39 12.36
C ARG A 376 -5.07 11.63 10.93
N LEU A 377 -5.16 12.85 10.47
CA LEU A 377 -4.79 13.22 9.12
C LEU A 377 -4.25 14.65 9.08
N LYS A 378 -3.21 14.88 8.29
CA LYS A 378 -2.77 16.19 7.86
C LYS A 378 -3.25 16.39 6.43
N VAL A 379 -4.03 17.43 6.19
CA VAL A 379 -4.62 17.72 4.87
C VAL A 379 -3.51 17.77 3.81
N PRO A 380 -3.54 16.85 2.81
CA PRO A 380 -2.51 16.81 1.79
C PRO A 380 -2.76 17.88 0.71
N GLU A 381 -1.69 18.28 0.05
CA GLU A 381 -1.76 19.07 -1.19
C GLU A 381 -2.26 18.17 -2.33
N THR A 382 -2.88 18.76 -3.35
CA THR A 382 -3.40 18.06 -4.53
C THR A 382 -2.66 18.45 -5.79
N VAL A 383 -2.32 17.43 -6.60
CA VAL A 383 -1.85 17.56 -8.00
C VAL A 383 -3.00 17.18 -8.91
N ARG A 384 -3.27 17.99 -9.92
CA ARG A 384 -4.36 17.76 -10.88
C ARG A 384 -3.83 17.20 -12.21
N PHE A 385 -4.51 16.18 -12.72
CA PHE A 385 -4.32 15.62 -14.06
C PHE A 385 -5.58 15.83 -14.87
N VAL A 386 -5.49 16.65 -15.92
CA VAL A 386 -6.58 16.88 -16.87
C VAL A 386 -6.34 15.97 -18.07
N LEU A 387 -7.10 14.88 -18.16
CA LEU A 387 -7.00 13.95 -19.27
C LEU A 387 -7.95 14.37 -20.40
N ALA A 388 -7.42 14.54 -21.59
CA ALA A 388 -8.18 14.92 -22.79
C ALA A 388 -8.09 13.83 -23.86
N GLY A 389 -9.04 13.80 -24.78
CA GLY A 389 -9.06 12.86 -25.88
C GLY A 389 -9.42 11.42 -25.46
N ARG A 390 -8.98 10.45 -26.26
CA ARG A 390 -9.23 9.02 -26.06
C ARG A 390 -7.97 8.21 -26.25
N LEU A 391 -7.86 7.10 -25.52
CA LEU A 391 -6.77 6.15 -25.70
C LEU A 391 -6.75 5.56 -27.11
N ALA A 392 -5.57 5.44 -27.67
CA ALA A 392 -5.37 4.75 -28.94
C ALA A 392 -5.66 3.23 -28.79
N PRO A 393 -6.04 2.53 -29.88
CA PRO A 393 -6.16 1.08 -29.83
C PRO A 393 -4.87 0.42 -29.32
N GLY A 394 -4.99 -0.53 -28.38
CA GLY A 394 -3.85 -1.21 -27.79
C GLY A 394 -3.20 -0.50 -26.60
N VAL A 395 -3.76 0.64 -26.17
CA VAL A 395 -3.33 1.40 -24.99
C VAL A 395 -4.44 1.38 -23.93
N CYS A 396 -4.08 1.29 -22.67
CA CYS A 396 -5.03 1.30 -21.55
C CYS A 396 -4.53 2.20 -20.39
N ALA A 397 -5.32 2.35 -19.32
CA ALA A 397 -4.96 3.19 -18.18
C ALA A 397 -3.65 2.77 -17.49
N LYS A 398 -3.24 1.50 -17.62
CA LYS A 398 -1.92 1.05 -17.14
C LYS A 398 -0.78 1.77 -17.87
N ASP A 399 -0.90 1.94 -19.17
CA ASP A 399 0.09 2.67 -19.97
C ASP A 399 0.10 4.16 -19.57
N VAL A 400 -1.07 4.75 -19.34
CA VAL A 400 -1.18 6.13 -18.82
C VAL A 400 -0.42 6.27 -17.50
N MET A 401 -0.63 5.35 -16.55
CA MET A 401 0.08 5.43 -15.27
C MET A 401 1.58 5.24 -15.41
N LEU A 402 2.05 4.28 -16.21
CA LEU A 402 3.48 4.10 -16.46
C LEU A 402 4.10 5.32 -17.15
N HIS A 403 3.35 5.98 -18.06
CA HIS A 403 3.76 7.24 -18.68
C HIS A 403 3.86 8.38 -17.65
N LEU A 404 2.91 8.48 -16.72
CA LEU A 404 2.95 9.50 -15.67
C LEU A 404 4.10 9.25 -14.69
N LEU A 405 4.26 8.01 -14.22
CA LEU A 405 5.25 7.64 -13.21
C LEU A 405 6.69 7.93 -13.65
N CYS A 406 7.01 7.84 -14.94
CA CYS A 406 8.35 8.11 -15.45
C CYS A 406 8.68 9.62 -15.58
N GLN A 407 7.71 10.52 -15.38
CA GLN A 407 7.94 11.97 -15.49
C GLN A 407 8.88 12.49 -14.39
N PRO A 408 9.71 13.53 -14.69
CA PRO A 408 10.67 14.09 -13.75
C PRO A 408 10.06 14.53 -12.41
N PHE A 409 8.82 14.99 -12.42
CA PHE A 409 8.10 15.42 -11.22
C PHE A 409 8.03 14.30 -10.16
N TRP A 410 7.71 13.07 -10.57
CA TRP A 410 7.61 11.91 -9.66
C TRP A 410 8.98 11.37 -9.28
N ARG A 411 9.90 11.30 -10.25
CA ARG A 411 11.28 10.85 -10.00
C ARG A 411 12.02 11.77 -9.01
N SER A 412 11.71 13.05 -8.99
CA SER A 412 12.28 14.02 -8.03
C SER A 412 11.67 13.97 -6.63
N GLY A 413 10.64 13.15 -6.41
CA GLY A 413 9.93 13.06 -5.13
C GLY A 413 8.93 14.20 -4.86
N ARG A 414 8.73 15.14 -5.79
CA ARG A 414 7.81 16.29 -5.62
C ARG A 414 6.35 15.88 -5.42
N GLY A 415 5.95 14.69 -5.90
CA GLY A 415 4.61 14.11 -5.75
C GLY A 415 4.37 13.36 -4.44
N ILE A 416 5.41 13.14 -3.62
CA ILE A 416 5.29 12.35 -2.40
C ILE A 416 4.26 12.95 -1.43
N GLY A 417 3.32 12.11 -0.98
CA GLY A 417 2.30 12.46 -0.01
C GLY A 417 1.22 13.41 -0.52
N LYS A 418 1.08 13.58 -1.84
CA LYS A 418 0.04 14.41 -2.46
C LYS A 418 -1.15 13.59 -2.95
N VAL A 419 -2.32 14.19 -3.04
CA VAL A 419 -3.49 13.62 -3.72
C VAL A 419 -3.28 13.76 -5.23
N LEU A 420 -3.57 12.70 -5.99
CA LEU A 420 -3.65 12.72 -7.44
C LEU A 420 -5.12 12.82 -7.85
N GLU A 421 -5.55 13.99 -8.29
CA GLU A 421 -6.91 14.22 -8.78
C GLU A 421 -6.92 14.12 -10.30
N PHE A 422 -7.62 13.11 -10.84
CA PHE A 422 -7.79 12.92 -12.28
C PHE A 422 -9.13 13.49 -12.72
N THR A 423 -9.13 14.32 -13.75
CA THR A 423 -10.30 15.01 -14.27
C THR A 423 -10.20 15.16 -15.80
N GLY A 424 -11.16 15.85 -16.41
CA GLY A 424 -11.22 16.06 -17.85
C GLY A 424 -12.05 15.02 -18.58
N GLU A 425 -12.43 15.35 -19.82
CA GLU A 425 -13.32 14.51 -20.63
C GLU A 425 -12.74 13.11 -20.90
N GLY A 426 -11.43 13.01 -21.05
CA GLY A 426 -10.74 11.74 -21.24
C GLY A 426 -10.87 10.82 -20.03
N THR A 427 -10.80 11.37 -18.78
CA THR A 427 -11.03 10.60 -17.57
C THR A 427 -12.46 10.04 -17.53
N PHE A 428 -13.44 10.86 -17.85
CA PHE A 428 -14.85 10.45 -17.80
C PHE A 428 -15.23 9.50 -18.95
N ALA A 429 -14.45 9.45 -20.02
CA ALA A 429 -14.61 8.48 -21.10
C ALA A 429 -14.06 7.08 -20.74
N LEU A 430 -13.24 6.96 -19.69
CA LEU A 430 -12.73 5.67 -19.23
C LEU A 430 -13.81 4.90 -18.43
N PRO A 431 -13.93 3.58 -18.61
CA PRO A 431 -14.77 2.74 -17.77
C PRO A 431 -14.22 2.71 -16.33
N LEU A 432 -15.07 2.32 -15.36
CA LEU A 432 -14.69 2.28 -13.93
C LEU A 432 -13.40 1.50 -13.67
N ASP A 433 -13.22 0.34 -14.31
CA ASP A 433 -12.05 -0.50 -14.12
C ASP A 433 -10.74 0.21 -14.53
N GLU A 434 -10.78 1.00 -15.61
CA GLU A 434 -9.64 1.80 -16.04
C GLU A 434 -9.39 2.97 -15.08
N ARG A 435 -10.45 3.64 -14.59
CA ARG A 435 -10.34 4.66 -13.54
C ARG A 435 -9.75 4.06 -12.25
N ALA A 436 -10.14 2.83 -11.90
CA ALA A 436 -9.60 2.11 -10.74
C ALA A 436 -8.09 1.82 -10.90
N THR A 437 -7.60 1.59 -12.11
CA THR A 437 -6.16 1.47 -12.37
C THR A 437 -5.43 2.79 -12.11
N LEU A 438 -5.97 3.93 -12.53
CA LEU A 438 -5.38 5.25 -12.28
C LEU A 438 -5.26 5.53 -10.76
N THR A 439 -6.35 5.33 -10.03
CA THR A 439 -6.36 5.60 -8.58
C THR A 439 -5.56 4.59 -7.78
N ASN A 440 -5.57 3.31 -8.17
CA ASN A 440 -4.77 2.25 -7.55
C ASN A 440 -3.28 2.59 -7.59
N MET A 441 -2.76 2.96 -8.76
CA MET A 441 -1.33 3.21 -8.94
C MET A 441 -0.86 4.59 -8.48
N ALA A 442 -1.71 5.39 -7.86
CA ALA A 442 -1.30 6.67 -7.26
C ALA A 442 -0.22 6.49 -6.18
N VAL A 443 -0.25 5.38 -5.44
CA VAL A 443 0.75 5.10 -4.39
C VAL A 443 2.12 4.70 -4.96
N GLU A 444 2.19 4.20 -6.20
CA GLU A 444 3.46 3.95 -6.90
C GLU A 444 4.17 5.27 -7.26
N ALA A 445 3.41 6.35 -7.41
CA ALA A 445 3.94 7.71 -7.52
C ALA A 445 4.44 8.26 -6.17
N GLY A 446 4.27 7.54 -5.08
CA GLY A 446 4.47 8.05 -3.72
C GLY A 446 3.33 8.95 -3.25
N GLY A 447 2.21 9.01 -3.98
CA GLY A 447 1.02 9.78 -3.64
C GLY A 447 0.35 9.31 -2.36
N PHE A 448 -0.38 10.21 -1.72
CA PHE A 448 -1.23 9.89 -0.57
C PHE A 448 -2.43 9.04 -1.00
N THR A 449 -3.09 9.43 -2.08
CA THR A 449 -4.21 8.73 -2.73
C THR A 449 -4.42 9.22 -4.15
N GLY A 450 -5.20 8.46 -4.94
CA GLY A 450 -5.78 8.90 -6.20
C GLY A 450 -7.28 9.10 -6.05
N ILE A 451 -7.85 10.09 -6.72
CA ILE A 451 -9.29 10.38 -6.66
C ILE A 451 -9.82 10.87 -8.00
N ILE A 452 -11.04 10.45 -8.33
CA ILE A 452 -11.77 10.87 -9.53
C ILE A 452 -13.18 11.30 -9.09
N GLU A 453 -13.67 12.41 -9.60
CA GLU A 453 -15.05 12.83 -9.38
C GLU A 453 -16.02 11.76 -9.90
N ALA A 454 -16.99 11.35 -9.09
CA ALA A 454 -18.04 10.43 -9.54
C ALA A 454 -18.98 11.13 -10.54
N ASP A 455 -19.36 10.39 -11.57
CA ASP A 455 -20.25 10.83 -12.64
C ASP A 455 -21.46 9.87 -12.83
N GLU A 456 -22.27 10.09 -13.85
CA GLU A 456 -23.42 9.23 -14.16
C GLU A 456 -23.03 7.77 -14.51
N ALA A 457 -21.81 7.53 -14.98
CA ALA A 457 -21.32 6.15 -15.19
C ALA A 457 -21.18 5.42 -13.84
N ILE A 458 -20.65 6.10 -12.82
CA ILE A 458 -20.57 5.57 -11.45
C ILE A 458 -21.96 5.37 -10.83
N VAL A 459 -22.89 6.32 -11.03
CA VAL A 459 -24.28 6.17 -10.58
C VAL A 459 -24.90 4.92 -11.20
N SER A 460 -24.77 4.76 -12.52
CA SER A 460 -25.32 3.61 -13.26
C SER A 460 -24.70 2.29 -12.79
N TYR A 461 -23.38 2.27 -12.55
CA TYR A 461 -22.68 1.10 -12.01
C TYR A 461 -23.22 0.68 -10.65
N LEU A 462 -23.35 1.63 -9.71
CA LEU A 462 -23.81 1.35 -8.33
C LEU A 462 -25.28 0.92 -8.30
N VAL A 463 -26.12 1.48 -9.17
CA VAL A 463 -27.50 1.04 -9.34
C VAL A 463 -27.56 -0.40 -9.87
N ALA A 464 -26.79 -0.71 -10.92
CA ALA A 464 -26.79 -2.03 -11.54
C ALA A 464 -26.16 -3.10 -10.63
N GLN A 465 -25.03 -2.78 -9.98
CA GLN A 465 -24.26 -3.73 -9.18
C GLN A 465 -24.90 -3.97 -7.80
N ARG A 466 -25.46 -2.93 -7.17
CA ARG A 466 -25.92 -2.98 -5.76
C ARG A 466 -27.41 -2.70 -5.56
N GLY A 467 -28.16 -2.38 -6.61
CA GLY A 467 -29.58 -2.03 -6.51
C GLY A 467 -29.85 -0.72 -5.76
N LEU A 468 -28.89 0.19 -5.68
CA LEU A 468 -29.04 1.45 -4.95
C LEU A 468 -29.94 2.42 -5.71
N ALA A 469 -30.64 3.30 -5.00
CA ALA A 469 -31.41 4.35 -5.63
C ALA A 469 -30.46 5.41 -6.25
N ALA A 470 -30.66 5.72 -7.53
CA ALA A 470 -29.80 6.67 -8.25
C ALA A 470 -29.77 8.06 -7.59
N ALA A 471 -30.90 8.51 -7.02
CA ALA A 471 -30.97 9.80 -6.31
C ALA A 471 -30.04 9.83 -5.09
N ASP A 472 -29.99 8.74 -4.32
CA ASP A 472 -29.16 8.64 -3.12
C ASP A 472 -27.67 8.63 -3.47
N VAL A 473 -27.30 7.98 -4.58
CA VAL A 473 -25.91 7.98 -5.08
C VAL A 473 -25.51 9.38 -5.53
N ARG A 474 -26.36 10.05 -6.34
CA ARG A 474 -26.09 11.42 -6.81
C ARG A 474 -25.94 12.42 -5.66
N ALA A 475 -26.73 12.31 -4.61
CA ALA A 475 -26.66 13.19 -3.45
C ALA A 475 -25.29 13.10 -2.70
N ARG A 476 -24.54 12.01 -2.89
CA ARG A 476 -23.22 11.80 -2.29
C ARG A 476 -22.08 12.37 -3.12
N ILE A 477 -22.28 12.68 -4.39
CA ILE A 477 -21.23 13.14 -5.29
C ILE A 477 -20.64 14.45 -4.76
N VAL A 478 -19.31 14.47 -4.68
CA VAL A 478 -18.51 15.63 -4.30
C VAL A 478 -17.68 16.04 -5.51
N LYS A 479 -17.61 17.34 -5.76
CA LYS A 479 -16.86 17.94 -6.86
C LYS A 479 -15.90 18.99 -6.33
N SER A 480 -14.76 19.16 -6.99
CA SER A 480 -13.87 20.28 -6.72
C SER A 480 -14.56 21.61 -7.04
N ASP A 481 -14.29 22.64 -6.23
CA ASP A 481 -14.85 23.96 -6.48
C ASP A 481 -14.15 24.65 -7.66
N PRO A 482 -14.85 25.47 -8.44
CA PRO A 482 -14.21 26.39 -9.35
C PRO A 482 -13.20 27.27 -8.60
N GLY A 483 -11.94 27.30 -9.07
CA GLY A 483 -10.89 28.07 -8.39
C GLY A 483 -10.20 27.34 -7.24
N ALA A 484 -10.44 26.05 -7.04
CA ALA A 484 -9.67 25.22 -6.12
C ALA A 484 -8.16 25.29 -6.45
N ALA A 485 -7.34 25.34 -5.42
CA ALA A 485 -5.89 25.47 -5.58
C ALA A 485 -5.22 24.08 -5.72
N TYR A 486 -4.36 23.94 -6.70
CA TYR A 486 -3.53 22.77 -6.94
C TYR A 486 -2.06 23.18 -6.92
N VAL A 487 -1.17 22.34 -6.37
CA VAL A 487 0.27 22.64 -6.35
C VAL A 487 0.91 22.50 -7.72
N GLU A 488 0.32 21.64 -8.57
CA GLU A 488 0.73 21.42 -9.95
C GLU A 488 -0.47 20.94 -10.75
N SER A 489 -0.49 21.20 -12.05
CA SER A 489 -1.53 20.71 -12.96
C SER A 489 -0.90 20.25 -14.26
N PHE A 490 -1.24 19.05 -14.70
CA PHE A 490 -0.74 18.45 -15.93
C PHE A 490 -1.90 18.19 -16.89
N ASP A 491 -1.75 18.66 -18.12
CA ASP A 491 -2.64 18.34 -19.22
C ASP A 491 -2.06 17.13 -19.99
N ILE A 492 -2.84 16.06 -20.10
CA ILE A 492 -2.43 14.80 -20.72
C ILE A 492 -3.35 14.50 -21.90
N ASP A 493 -2.78 14.49 -23.08
CA ASP A 493 -3.47 13.98 -24.27
C ASP A 493 -3.38 12.45 -24.30
N LEU A 494 -4.52 11.79 -24.06
CA LEU A 494 -4.61 10.33 -24.08
C LEU A 494 -4.27 9.73 -25.45
N ALA A 495 -4.49 10.47 -26.53
CA ALA A 495 -4.15 10.00 -27.87
C ALA A 495 -2.63 9.96 -28.12
N ALA A 496 -1.86 10.72 -27.36
CA ALA A 496 -0.39 10.74 -27.42
C ALA A 496 0.29 9.69 -26.54
N VAL A 497 -0.46 9.00 -25.65
CA VAL A 497 0.10 7.95 -24.81
C VAL A 497 0.36 6.71 -25.65
N GLU A 498 1.60 6.24 -25.61
CA GLU A 498 2.05 5.02 -26.29
C GLU A 498 1.97 3.82 -25.33
N PRO A 499 1.97 2.57 -25.84
CA PRO A 499 2.21 1.39 -25.01
C PRO A 499 3.51 1.52 -24.24
N MET A 500 3.45 1.24 -22.92
CA MET A 500 4.55 1.45 -21.99
C MET A 500 5.01 0.14 -21.36
N VAL A 501 6.28 0.10 -20.96
CA VAL A 501 6.84 -0.95 -20.12
C VAL A 501 7.70 -0.32 -19.03
N ALA A 502 7.57 -0.77 -17.77
CA ALA A 502 8.51 -0.40 -16.74
C ALA A 502 9.59 -1.47 -16.61
N LEU A 503 10.84 -1.03 -16.68
CA LEU A 503 12.01 -1.88 -16.48
C LEU A 503 12.08 -2.37 -15.02
N PRO A 504 12.74 -3.50 -14.74
CA PRO A 504 12.85 -4.05 -13.40
C PRO A 504 13.39 -3.05 -12.37
N GLY A 505 12.92 -3.18 -11.13
CA GLY A 505 13.43 -2.46 -9.98
C GLY A 505 12.54 -1.36 -9.43
N ASP A 506 11.77 -0.67 -10.28
CA ASP A 506 10.86 0.40 -9.84
C ASP A 506 9.77 0.66 -10.90
N PRO A 507 8.50 0.83 -10.53
CA PRO A 507 7.44 1.20 -11.48
C PRO A 507 7.69 2.51 -12.24
N ARG A 508 8.53 3.40 -11.67
CA ARG A 508 8.92 4.67 -12.29
C ARG A 508 9.97 4.53 -13.41
N ASN A 509 10.49 3.32 -13.61
CA ASN A 509 11.41 3.02 -14.72
C ASN A 509 10.66 2.80 -16.05
N GLY A 510 9.54 3.52 -16.24
CA GLY A 510 8.73 3.45 -17.45
C GLY A 510 9.46 4.00 -18.69
N ILE A 511 9.35 3.25 -19.79
CA ILE A 511 9.79 3.67 -21.13
C ILE A 511 8.69 3.29 -22.16
N PRO A 512 8.60 4.00 -23.30
CA PRO A 512 7.80 3.52 -24.41
C PRO A 512 8.25 2.12 -24.85
N LEU A 513 7.28 1.21 -25.04
CA LEU A 513 7.58 -0.20 -25.37
C LEU A 513 8.47 -0.34 -26.62
N ARG A 514 8.32 0.55 -27.63
CA ARG A 514 9.15 0.58 -28.83
C ARG A 514 10.65 0.81 -28.56
N GLN A 515 11.01 1.39 -27.39
CA GLN A 515 12.40 1.63 -26.99
C GLN A 515 13.02 0.44 -26.24
N LEU A 516 12.21 -0.54 -25.82
CA LEU A 516 12.68 -1.63 -24.97
C LEU A 516 13.83 -2.42 -25.61
N ARG A 517 13.79 -2.66 -26.92
CA ARG A 517 14.81 -3.42 -27.64
C ARG A 517 16.18 -2.75 -27.59
N ASP A 518 16.20 -1.43 -27.75
CA ASP A 518 17.43 -0.63 -27.74
C ASP A 518 18.00 -0.54 -26.31
N GLU A 519 17.13 -0.28 -25.34
CA GLU A 519 17.51 -0.20 -23.91
C GLU A 519 18.03 -1.54 -23.35
N SER A 520 17.50 -2.65 -23.84
CA SER A 520 17.86 -4.00 -23.38
C SER A 520 18.96 -4.66 -24.21
N GLY A 521 19.42 -4.01 -25.30
CA GLY A 521 20.40 -4.56 -26.23
C GLY A 521 19.88 -5.74 -27.06
N GLY A 522 18.57 -5.88 -27.19
CA GLY A 522 17.91 -6.95 -27.96
C GLY A 522 16.52 -7.30 -27.43
N ASP A 523 15.95 -8.37 -27.94
CA ASP A 523 14.64 -8.86 -27.51
C ASP A 523 14.69 -9.39 -26.07
N VAL A 524 13.75 -8.96 -25.23
CA VAL A 524 13.61 -9.46 -23.85
C VAL A 524 12.73 -10.71 -23.85
N ARG A 525 13.36 -11.88 -23.75
CA ARG A 525 12.65 -13.16 -23.57
C ARG A 525 12.07 -13.26 -22.18
N ILE A 526 10.94 -13.97 -22.04
CA ILE A 526 10.24 -14.14 -20.78
C ILE A 526 10.01 -15.62 -20.46
N ASP A 527 9.99 -15.95 -19.18
CA ASP A 527 9.65 -17.26 -18.63
C ASP A 527 8.24 -17.26 -18.05
N ILE A 528 7.81 -16.11 -17.53
CA ILE A 528 6.52 -15.92 -16.88
C ILE A 528 5.83 -14.69 -17.45
N ALA A 529 4.54 -14.85 -17.78
CA ALA A 529 3.62 -13.75 -18.03
C ALA A 529 2.52 -13.80 -16.96
N TYR A 530 2.27 -12.67 -16.27
CA TYR A 530 1.32 -12.63 -15.17
C TYR A 530 0.30 -11.51 -15.35
N GLY A 531 -0.94 -11.89 -15.63
CA GLY A 531 -2.10 -11.00 -15.66
C GLY A 531 -2.93 -11.16 -14.40
N GLY A 532 -3.09 -10.11 -13.62
CA GLY A 532 -3.86 -10.23 -12.37
C GLY A 532 -3.56 -9.17 -11.35
N SER A 533 -3.78 -9.49 -10.08
CA SER A 533 -3.83 -8.60 -8.93
C SER A 533 -4.99 -7.59 -8.98
N CYS A 534 -5.04 -6.65 -8.04
CA CYS A 534 -6.08 -5.61 -8.05
C CYS A 534 -6.02 -4.68 -9.27
N THR A 535 -4.84 -4.49 -9.90
CA THR A 535 -4.69 -3.65 -11.09
C THR A 535 -4.94 -4.34 -12.41
N GLY A 536 -4.69 -5.64 -12.51
CA GLY A 536 -4.77 -6.39 -13.77
C GLY A 536 -5.77 -7.56 -13.74
N GLY A 537 -6.63 -7.63 -12.72
CA GLY A 537 -7.59 -8.72 -12.54
C GLY A 537 -9.06 -8.29 -12.57
N LYS A 538 -9.41 -7.15 -13.18
CA LYS A 538 -10.76 -6.59 -13.27
C LYS A 538 -11.50 -7.12 -14.51
N LYS A 539 -12.79 -6.81 -14.68
CA LYS A 539 -13.60 -7.25 -15.84
C LYS A 539 -13.01 -6.78 -17.15
N SER A 540 -12.63 -5.49 -17.26
CA SER A 540 -11.99 -4.96 -18.46
C SER A 540 -10.64 -5.59 -18.77
N ASP A 541 -9.87 -6.00 -17.73
CA ASP A 541 -8.61 -6.71 -17.94
C ASP A 541 -8.86 -8.11 -18.51
N MET A 542 -9.92 -8.82 -18.05
CA MET A 542 -10.34 -10.10 -18.64
C MET A 542 -10.72 -9.95 -20.10
N ASP A 543 -11.45 -8.87 -20.46
CA ASP A 543 -11.78 -8.56 -21.85
C ASP A 543 -10.50 -8.35 -22.70
N MET A 544 -9.49 -7.66 -22.16
CA MET A 544 -8.21 -7.43 -22.82
C MET A 544 -7.44 -8.73 -23.06
N TYR A 545 -7.30 -9.59 -22.04
CA TYR A 545 -6.65 -10.90 -22.19
C TYR A 545 -7.38 -11.77 -23.19
N ALA A 546 -8.72 -11.86 -23.10
CA ALA A 546 -9.54 -12.66 -23.99
C ALA A 546 -9.46 -12.18 -25.44
N SER A 547 -9.42 -10.88 -25.68
CA SER A 547 -9.31 -10.32 -27.04
C SER A 547 -8.00 -10.70 -27.72
N VAL A 548 -6.87 -10.55 -27.01
CA VAL A 548 -5.54 -10.88 -27.56
C VAL A 548 -5.39 -12.39 -27.78
N LEU A 549 -5.77 -13.19 -26.76
CA LEU A 549 -5.67 -14.65 -26.82
C LEU A 549 -6.63 -15.25 -27.87
N GLY A 550 -7.85 -14.72 -27.96
CA GLY A 550 -8.84 -15.16 -28.96
C GLY A 550 -8.39 -14.86 -30.39
N ALA A 551 -7.84 -13.65 -30.62
CA ALA A 551 -7.26 -13.29 -31.92
C ALA A 551 -6.05 -14.18 -32.28
N ALA A 552 -5.23 -14.56 -31.33
CA ALA A 552 -4.11 -15.49 -31.54
C ALA A 552 -4.59 -16.90 -31.85
N LEU A 553 -5.57 -17.43 -31.11
CA LEU A 553 -6.18 -18.74 -31.37
C LEU A 553 -6.79 -18.82 -32.77
N ALA A 554 -7.44 -17.76 -33.25
CA ALA A 554 -7.98 -17.69 -34.60
C ALA A 554 -6.89 -17.83 -35.68
N ARG A 555 -5.63 -17.54 -35.34
CA ARG A 555 -4.44 -17.72 -36.19
C ARG A 555 -3.68 -19.02 -35.92
N GLY A 556 -4.23 -19.90 -35.06
CA GLY A 556 -3.58 -21.16 -34.66
C GLY A 556 -2.41 -20.97 -33.70
N GLN A 557 -2.28 -19.77 -33.08
CA GLN A 557 -1.23 -19.48 -32.12
C GLN A 557 -1.75 -19.74 -30.69
N ARG A 558 -0.84 -20.10 -29.81
CA ARG A 558 -1.09 -20.32 -28.38
C ARG A 558 0.05 -19.70 -27.55
N VAL A 559 -0.09 -19.74 -26.25
CA VAL A 559 1.01 -19.39 -25.33
C VAL A 559 2.25 -20.20 -25.69
N SER A 560 3.40 -19.51 -25.79
CA SER A 560 4.68 -20.12 -26.10
C SER A 560 4.99 -21.27 -25.13
N PRO A 561 5.46 -22.45 -25.58
CA PRO A 561 5.81 -23.56 -24.70
C PRO A 561 6.86 -23.22 -23.65
N SER A 562 7.67 -22.18 -23.87
CA SER A 562 8.68 -21.69 -22.94
C SER A 562 8.12 -20.73 -21.87
N VAL A 563 6.85 -20.34 -21.95
CA VAL A 563 6.25 -19.33 -21.08
C VAL A 563 5.10 -19.92 -20.26
N LYS A 564 5.03 -19.59 -18.99
CA LYS A 564 3.87 -19.83 -18.14
C LYS A 564 3.03 -18.55 -18.09
N LEU A 565 1.85 -18.56 -18.71
CA LEU A 565 0.90 -17.46 -18.58
C LEU A 565 -0.07 -17.74 -17.46
N TYR A 566 -0.03 -16.91 -16.43
CA TYR A 566 -1.02 -16.90 -15.35
C TYR A 566 -2.02 -15.76 -15.58
N VAL A 567 -3.33 -16.06 -15.43
CA VAL A 567 -4.39 -15.04 -15.41
C VAL A 567 -5.17 -15.22 -14.10
N GLN A 568 -5.15 -14.18 -13.27
CA GLN A 568 -5.76 -14.16 -11.95
C GLN A 568 -7.00 -13.26 -11.95
N PHE A 569 -8.08 -13.74 -11.36
CA PHE A 569 -9.29 -12.96 -11.13
C PHE A 569 -9.15 -12.10 -9.88
N GLY A 570 -9.66 -10.86 -9.92
CA GLY A 570 -9.68 -9.96 -8.77
C GLY A 570 -10.76 -10.31 -7.74
N SER A 571 -11.85 -10.96 -8.17
CA SER A 571 -12.95 -11.43 -7.31
C SER A 571 -13.69 -12.61 -7.95
N GLN A 572 -14.54 -13.27 -7.15
CA GLN A 572 -15.43 -14.33 -7.67
C GLN A 572 -16.45 -13.76 -8.67
N ASP A 573 -16.87 -12.51 -8.51
CA ASP A 573 -17.78 -11.84 -9.47
C ASP A 573 -17.10 -11.63 -10.83
N ILE A 574 -15.81 -11.29 -10.84
CA ILE A 574 -15.02 -11.16 -12.06
C ILE A 574 -14.80 -12.53 -12.73
N ARG A 575 -14.56 -13.57 -11.92
CA ARG A 575 -14.47 -14.93 -12.44
C ARG A 575 -15.78 -15.39 -13.10
N LYS A 576 -16.91 -15.13 -12.44
CA LYS A 576 -18.25 -15.40 -12.98
C LYS A 576 -18.50 -14.63 -14.28
N TYR A 577 -18.12 -13.36 -14.33
CA TYR A 577 -18.18 -12.56 -15.56
C TYR A 577 -17.38 -13.20 -16.70
N ALA A 578 -16.16 -13.63 -16.45
CA ALA A 578 -15.33 -14.29 -17.45
C ALA A 578 -15.93 -15.62 -17.92
N GLU A 579 -16.58 -16.38 -17.04
CA GLU A 579 -17.32 -17.61 -17.35
C GLU A 579 -18.54 -17.32 -18.24
N GLU A 580 -19.36 -16.34 -17.87
CA GLU A 580 -20.55 -15.93 -18.63
C GLU A 580 -20.20 -15.41 -20.04
N LYS A 581 -19.00 -14.81 -20.21
CA LYS A 581 -18.46 -14.37 -21.49
C LYS A 581 -17.81 -15.48 -22.32
N GLY A 582 -17.66 -16.68 -21.78
CA GLY A 582 -16.97 -17.80 -22.43
C GLY A 582 -15.44 -17.65 -22.47
N TYR A 583 -14.87 -16.75 -21.65
CA TYR A 583 -13.43 -16.51 -21.65
C TYR A 583 -12.64 -17.66 -21.04
N LEU A 584 -13.24 -18.46 -20.15
CA LEU A 584 -12.56 -19.61 -19.56
C LEU A 584 -12.17 -20.63 -20.63
N ASP A 585 -13.06 -20.91 -21.61
CA ASP A 585 -12.76 -21.77 -22.74
C ASP A 585 -11.63 -21.21 -23.63
N THR A 586 -11.64 -19.89 -23.87
CA THR A 586 -10.58 -19.20 -24.62
C THR A 586 -9.24 -19.33 -23.89
N PHE A 587 -9.23 -19.10 -22.58
CA PHE A 587 -8.02 -19.17 -21.75
C PHE A 587 -7.45 -20.60 -21.72
N GLU A 588 -8.29 -21.60 -21.52
CA GLU A 588 -7.89 -23.02 -21.53
C GLU A 588 -7.28 -23.41 -22.88
N LYS A 589 -7.95 -23.10 -23.99
CA LYS A 589 -7.44 -23.38 -25.34
C LYS A 589 -6.13 -22.69 -25.65
N ALA A 590 -5.92 -21.48 -25.12
CA ALA A 590 -4.68 -20.73 -25.29
C ALA A 590 -3.53 -21.28 -24.42
N GLY A 591 -3.81 -22.08 -23.38
CA GLY A 591 -2.81 -22.61 -22.46
C GLY A 591 -2.55 -21.73 -21.24
N VAL A 592 -3.55 -20.96 -20.80
CA VAL A 592 -3.50 -20.12 -19.61
C VAL A 592 -3.62 -20.96 -18.34
N LEU A 593 -2.83 -20.61 -17.34
CA LEU A 593 -2.94 -21.11 -15.97
C LEU A 593 -3.82 -20.15 -15.17
N LEU A 594 -5.07 -20.54 -14.92
CA LEU A 594 -6.00 -19.71 -14.16
C LEU A 594 -5.64 -19.70 -12.68
N VAL A 595 -5.70 -18.51 -12.07
CA VAL A 595 -5.46 -18.29 -10.65
C VAL A 595 -6.72 -17.67 -10.04
N GLU A 596 -7.20 -18.29 -8.98
CA GLU A 596 -8.36 -17.81 -8.23
C GLU A 596 -8.03 -16.53 -7.45
N PRO A 597 -9.05 -15.77 -6.99
CA PRO A 597 -8.81 -14.48 -6.34
C PRO A 597 -7.92 -14.58 -5.10
N SER A 598 -6.86 -13.78 -5.08
CA SER A 598 -5.92 -13.58 -3.96
C SER A 598 -4.95 -12.44 -4.27
N CYS A 599 -4.13 -11.99 -3.35
CA CYS A 599 -2.99 -11.12 -3.65
C CYS A 599 -1.89 -11.82 -4.47
N GLY A 600 -1.73 -13.12 -4.30
CA GLY A 600 -0.94 -14.00 -5.15
C GLY A 600 0.52 -13.58 -5.33
N ALA A 601 0.97 -13.61 -6.60
CA ALA A 601 2.35 -13.29 -6.95
C ALA A 601 2.73 -11.82 -6.65
N CYS A 602 1.77 -10.90 -6.53
CA CYS A 602 2.04 -9.49 -6.21
C CYS A 602 2.77 -9.30 -4.88
N ILE A 603 2.56 -10.21 -3.91
CA ILE A 603 3.22 -10.18 -2.59
C ILE A 603 4.03 -11.45 -2.30
N ARG A 604 4.41 -12.18 -3.34
CA ARG A 604 5.13 -13.46 -3.23
C ARG A 604 4.37 -14.55 -2.46
N ALA A 605 3.05 -14.56 -2.51
CA ALA A 605 2.19 -15.46 -1.75
C ALA A 605 1.27 -16.32 -2.65
N GLY A 606 1.68 -16.66 -3.87
CA GLY A 606 0.88 -17.49 -4.76
C GLY A 606 1.52 -17.84 -6.09
N PRO A 607 0.84 -18.62 -6.94
CA PRO A 607 1.33 -19.00 -8.26
C PRO A 607 1.77 -17.80 -9.11
N GLY A 608 2.78 -17.98 -9.97
CA GLY A 608 3.33 -16.91 -10.80
C GLY A 608 4.55 -16.19 -10.21
N VAL A 609 4.98 -16.59 -9.01
CA VAL A 609 6.25 -16.14 -8.40
C VAL A 609 7.44 -16.77 -9.14
N SER A 610 8.47 -15.99 -9.45
CA SER A 610 9.73 -16.51 -9.96
C SER A 610 10.47 -17.33 -8.89
N LEU A 611 11.15 -18.39 -9.32
CA LEU A 611 11.90 -19.31 -8.44
C LEU A 611 13.41 -19.05 -8.51
N GLY A 612 13.90 -18.55 -9.64
CA GLY A 612 15.31 -18.25 -9.88
C GLY A 612 15.57 -16.78 -10.18
N PRO A 613 16.80 -16.29 -9.92
CA PRO A 613 17.16 -14.89 -10.18
C PRO A 613 17.25 -14.55 -11.67
N ASP A 614 17.42 -15.55 -12.53
CA ASP A 614 17.54 -15.38 -13.97
C ASP A 614 16.19 -15.40 -14.69
N GLU A 615 15.11 -15.81 -14.01
CA GLU A 615 13.76 -15.81 -14.59
C GLU A 615 13.27 -14.39 -14.85
N VAL A 616 12.65 -14.19 -16.02
CA VAL A 616 12.11 -12.92 -16.47
C VAL A 616 10.57 -13.01 -16.50
N THR A 617 9.93 -12.10 -15.79
CA THR A 617 8.48 -11.97 -15.73
C THR A 617 8.04 -10.67 -16.39
N VAL A 618 7.02 -10.71 -17.27
CA VAL A 618 6.23 -9.55 -17.66
C VAL A 618 4.88 -9.60 -16.94
N SER A 619 4.47 -8.50 -16.31
CA SER A 619 3.32 -8.53 -15.40
C SER A 619 2.45 -7.29 -15.47
N ALA A 620 1.14 -7.49 -15.29
CA ALA A 620 0.15 -6.43 -15.13
C ALA A 620 -0.06 -6.00 -13.65
N ILE A 621 0.72 -6.54 -12.72
CA ILE A 621 0.70 -6.10 -11.32
C ILE A 621 1.18 -4.65 -11.19
N ASN A 622 1.06 -4.06 -10.01
CA ASN A 622 1.37 -2.65 -9.79
C ASN A 622 2.82 -2.36 -9.39
N ARG A 623 3.58 -3.33 -8.88
CA ARG A 623 4.94 -3.15 -8.33
C ARG A 623 5.91 -4.19 -8.84
N ASN A 624 7.14 -3.76 -9.18
CA ASN A 624 8.23 -4.62 -9.63
C ASN A 624 9.53 -4.40 -8.88
N PHE A 625 9.44 -4.01 -7.59
CA PHE A 625 10.61 -3.90 -6.74
C PHE A 625 11.31 -5.26 -6.59
N PRO A 626 12.65 -5.29 -6.42
CA PRO A 626 13.40 -6.52 -6.28
C PRO A 626 12.85 -7.42 -5.16
N GLY A 627 12.67 -8.71 -5.45
CA GLY A 627 12.15 -9.69 -4.50
C GLY A 627 10.63 -9.70 -4.30
N ARG A 628 9.88 -8.72 -4.84
CA ARG A 628 8.44 -8.57 -4.64
C ARG A 628 7.64 -9.77 -5.16
N SER A 629 7.94 -10.25 -6.36
CA SER A 629 7.30 -11.42 -7.00
C SER A 629 8.29 -12.58 -7.21
N GLY A 630 9.21 -12.76 -6.27
CA GLY A 630 10.31 -13.73 -6.36
C GLY A 630 11.65 -13.08 -6.67
N PRO A 631 12.73 -13.87 -6.82
CA PRO A 631 14.09 -13.36 -7.04
C PRO A 631 14.37 -12.88 -8.45
N GLY A 632 13.50 -13.21 -9.43
CA GLY A 632 13.68 -12.89 -10.85
C GLY A 632 13.42 -11.42 -11.18
N LYS A 633 13.63 -11.08 -12.45
CA LYS A 633 13.41 -9.74 -13.00
C LYS A 633 11.95 -9.57 -13.41
N VAL A 634 11.30 -8.50 -12.94
CA VAL A 634 9.90 -8.22 -13.26
C VAL A 634 9.78 -6.92 -14.06
N TYR A 635 9.20 -7.02 -15.25
CA TYR A 635 8.77 -5.90 -16.09
C TYR A 635 7.28 -5.66 -15.87
N LEU A 636 6.87 -4.38 -15.76
CA LEU A 636 5.44 -4.04 -15.70
C LEU A 636 4.95 -3.61 -17.09
N ALA A 637 3.79 -4.12 -17.47
CA ALA A 637 3.14 -3.73 -18.72
C ALA A 637 1.61 -3.86 -18.61
N SER A 638 0.90 -3.38 -19.61
CA SER A 638 -0.56 -3.52 -19.71
C SER A 638 -1.00 -4.99 -19.88
N PRO A 639 -2.27 -5.33 -19.53
CA PRO A 639 -2.85 -6.64 -19.81
C PRO A 639 -2.68 -7.10 -21.25
N LEU A 640 -2.81 -6.17 -22.20
CA LEU A 640 -2.65 -6.41 -23.63
C LEU A 640 -1.22 -6.88 -23.98
N VAL A 641 -0.22 -6.17 -23.45
CA VAL A 641 1.20 -6.51 -23.66
C VAL A 641 1.55 -7.84 -22.98
N VAL A 642 1.03 -8.09 -21.77
CA VAL A 642 1.25 -9.36 -21.05
C VAL A 642 0.74 -10.55 -21.86
N ALA A 643 -0.48 -10.49 -22.39
CA ALA A 643 -1.06 -11.56 -23.21
C ALA A 643 -0.28 -11.77 -24.53
N ALA A 644 0.06 -10.69 -25.22
CA ALA A 644 0.84 -10.75 -26.45
C ALA A 644 2.23 -11.35 -26.23
N SER A 645 2.89 -10.93 -25.15
CA SER A 645 4.22 -11.41 -24.81
C SER A 645 4.24 -12.90 -24.47
N ALA A 646 3.18 -13.39 -23.83
CA ALA A 646 3.05 -14.82 -23.52
C ALA A 646 2.98 -15.67 -24.81
N ILE A 647 2.35 -15.16 -25.87
CA ILE A 647 2.26 -15.84 -27.17
C ILE A 647 3.61 -15.79 -27.86
N ALA A 648 4.26 -14.61 -27.87
CA ALA A 648 5.52 -14.39 -28.60
C ALA A 648 6.75 -15.00 -27.90
N GLY A 649 6.68 -15.30 -26.59
CA GLY A 649 7.84 -15.74 -25.80
C GLY A 649 8.81 -14.61 -25.43
N LYS A 650 8.45 -13.37 -25.73
CA LYS A 650 9.22 -12.15 -25.47
C LYS A 650 8.31 -10.96 -25.33
N ILE A 651 8.79 -9.88 -24.70
CA ILE A 651 7.97 -8.68 -24.51
C ILE A 651 7.69 -8.00 -25.86
N VAL A 652 6.41 -7.92 -26.23
CA VAL A 652 5.93 -7.32 -27.50
C VAL A 652 4.56 -6.69 -27.32
N HIS A 653 4.19 -5.79 -28.23
CA HIS A 653 2.83 -5.26 -28.35
C HIS A 653 1.93 -6.23 -29.15
N PRO A 654 0.60 -6.26 -28.92
CA PRO A 654 -0.33 -7.11 -29.69
C PRO A 654 -0.26 -6.95 -31.21
N VAL A 655 0.01 -5.75 -31.71
CA VAL A 655 0.15 -5.50 -33.17
C VAL A 655 1.35 -6.24 -33.78
N ASP A 656 2.38 -6.53 -32.98
CA ASP A 656 3.58 -7.24 -33.46
C ASP A 656 3.36 -8.76 -33.59
N LEU A 657 2.21 -9.26 -33.12
CA LEU A 657 1.76 -10.63 -33.33
C LEU A 657 1.13 -10.86 -34.72
N GLU A 658 0.75 -9.79 -35.41
CA GLU A 658 0.20 -9.90 -36.75
C GLU A 658 1.34 -10.20 -37.74
N PRO A 659 1.13 -11.13 -38.70
CA PRO A 659 2.09 -11.30 -39.79
C PRO A 659 2.18 -9.96 -40.53
N SER A 660 3.37 -9.42 -40.69
CA SER A 660 3.60 -8.23 -41.51
C SER A 660 2.93 -8.42 -42.86
N PRO A 661 2.15 -7.45 -43.36
CA PRO A 661 1.57 -7.58 -44.69
C PRO A 661 2.67 -7.88 -45.71
N PRO A 662 2.45 -8.82 -46.66
CA PRO A 662 3.48 -9.19 -47.63
C PRO A 662 3.83 -7.95 -48.44
N GLY A 663 5.01 -7.35 -48.23
CA GLY A 663 5.51 -6.22 -48.99
C GLY A 663 6.28 -5.12 -48.25
N LEU A 664 6.41 -5.18 -46.95
CA LEU A 664 7.23 -4.24 -46.14
C LEU A 664 8.28 -5.04 -45.33
N ARG A 665 9.34 -5.50 -45.99
CA ARG A 665 10.60 -5.91 -45.39
C ARG A 665 11.72 -5.03 -45.92
#